data_7eb6e17b6bcece1340b55cbd7fa9fce7
#
_entry.id   7eb6e17b6bcece1340b55cbd7fa9fce7
#
_cell.length_a   1.000
_cell.length_b   1.000
_cell.length_c   1.000
_cell.angle_alpha   90.00
_cell.angle_beta   90.00
_cell.angle_gamma   90.00
#
_symmetry.space_group_name_H-M   'P 1'
#
loop_
_entity.id
_entity.type
_entity.pdbx_description
1 polymer ?
#
loop_
_entity_poly.entity_id
_entity_poly.type
_entity_poly.pdbx_seq_one_letter_code
_entity_poly.pdbx_strand_id
1 'polypeptide(L)'
;MQTEAMYKGLTRPAMFFGVPIIPLFFVCAFFGLMSIYVDLKMFAFTVPSVLIMRAISKKDESIFRLLFLKMRFLSNPAAKKFYKVKTYNSQSYSKMPFNNDFPKISAIGLHKNPSFDKFIPYQTLIGNIVVTKDYELLATWQVEGVSFEVEDEIDIDQFKNRLNMLFRSVTDKPVSFYFHNCKVPSEDRLESNFKNEFLNDLDRKYYDGFSKENTKSNNLFLTMAYSPLGRLERSSFKKDSVEKRVKELNGYVKTMREYCDSISASLEAFKPSRLGIYKKDGVDFSSQLEFYNYLIGGEFKPVRASNAPLFEYLNGGLDTIMFSNSAMQLNFSDGKKRFAKAVEFKDYTQFTYSGILDALMYMDIDYTITQSFTPMAKVDARDGLVKQRKRLVSAEDEAISQIAELDEALDELANGSICFGKYHFSVVVYGDTLRDVEKKTNAMVSKLSDIGFLASISNIALPATYFAQFPANFAIRPRLHSISSKNYASLMAMHGFASGRKNKNCWGDAVTILKTPSGTPYYFNFHEIKTDDDFGKDDILANTLVVGQSGSGKTVLMNFLLDQLCKFQDRSTFLDSLPENKKKATYFYLDKDKGAMGNIIALGGKYISIDGGAPTGFNPFMVDTTPENLRKLKILIKMLVTKNGEILTTLEEKNLNAAIESVMFNFEKEERKFGISLVLEHLTEDSSETNSLRSRLELWQRGNKFGWVFDNETDELNFNDEDINVYGIDGTDLLADNEINGAVAHYILWRIFDLTDGRRFALFIDEAWDWIRNRVVADEIFNQEKTIRKKNGFIVLGTQSVEDFSEIPIAPAIIQQSAAVLILANPKGKKENYCGVLKLTQEEYEFAINTDPAAYRFLIKKANERAVASINLAHVGRTNLKILSTTKGYIESIEKINKDKNLNYEQRLHSLKKLYEAA
;
A
#
# COMPACT_ATOMS: atom_id res chain seq x y z
N MET A 1 6.98 4.56 21.32
CA MET A 1 6.19 5.75 20.87
C MET A 1 6.01 6.76 22.03
N GLN A 2 6.25 8.05 21.78
CA GLN A 2 6.00 9.10 22.77
C GLN A 2 4.49 9.32 22.93
N THR A 3 4.02 9.29 24.17
CA THR A 3 2.63 9.59 24.53
C THR A 3 2.47 11.06 24.88
N GLU A 4 1.36 11.68 24.45
CA GLU A 4 1.03 13.08 24.70
C GLU A 4 -0.21 13.16 25.56
N ALA A 5 -0.18 13.95 26.62
CA ALA A 5 -1.34 14.14 27.49
C ALA A 5 -2.52 14.76 26.73
N MET A 6 -3.70 14.20 26.90
CA MET A 6 -4.94 14.79 26.39
C MET A 6 -5.56 15.64 27.50
N TYR A 7 -5.35 16.94 27.45
CA TYR A 7 -5.82 17.90 28.45
C TYR A 7 -7.34 17.87 28.62
N LYS A 8 -7.86 16.90 29.40
CA LYS A 8 -9.31 16.65 29.55
C LYS A 8 -10.08 17.84 30.06
N GLY A 9 -9.46 18.70 30.87
CA GLY A 9 -10.05 19.95 31.30
C GLY A 9 -10.47 20.90 30.15
N LEU A 10 -9.91 20.73 28.92
CA LEU A 10 -10.28 21.52 27.74
C LEU A 10 -11.31 20.83 26.83
N THR A 11 -11.51 19.53 27.00
CA THR A 11 -12.45 18.78 26.16
C THR A 11 -13.86 18.77 26.76
N ARG A 12 -14.04 19.22 27.98
CA ARG A 12 -15.33 19.32 28.67
C ARG A 12 -15.81 20.77 28.80
N PRO A 13 -17.14 21.02 28.68
CA PRO A 13 -17.68 22.32 28.99
C PRO A 13 -17.58 22.58 30.49
N ALA A 14 -17.30 23.82 30.92
CA ALA A 14 -17.33 24.15 32.34
C ALA A 14 -18.74 23.98 32.90
N MET A 15 -18.87 23.23 33.98
CA MET A 15 -20.13 22.88 34.62
C MET A 15 -20.31 23.68 35.93
N PHE A 16 -21.55 24.10 36.21
CA PHE A 16 -21.94 24.68 37.50
C PHE A 16 -23.25 24.00 37.95
N PHE A 17 -23.28 23.43 39.14
CA PHE A 17 -24.35 22.56 39.62
C PHE A 17 -24.67 21.38 38.65
N GLY A 18 -23.69 20.87 37.91
CA GLY A 18 -23.85 19.80 36.95
C GLY A 18 -24.57 20.19 35.64
N VAL A 19 -24.62 21.51 35.35
CA VAL A 19 -25.17 22.08 34.12
C VAL A 19 -24.11 22.95 33.44
N PRO A 20 -23.93 22.88 32.08
CA PRO A 20 -23.02 23.77 31.40
C PRO A 20 -23.36 25.27 31.65
N ILE A 21 -22.35 26.07 31.96
CA ILE A 21 -22.52 27.47 32.42
C ILE A 21 -23.31 28.33 31.43
N ILE A 22 -23.06 28.18 30.10
CA ILE A 22 -23.70 29.02 29.08
C ILE A 22 -25.23 28.80 29.04
N PRO A 23 -25.73 27.54 28.88
CA PRO A 23 -27.16 27.27 28.95
C PRO A 23 -27.80 27.69 30.30
N LEU A 24 -27.09 27.45 31.40
CA LEU A 24 -27.53 27.85 32.73
C LEU A 24 -27.74 29.37 32.79
N PHE A 25 -26.77 30.16 32.31
CA PHE A 25 -26.88 31.61 32.29
C PHE A 25 -28.11 32.10 31.50
N PHE A 26 -28.38 31.51 30.32
CA PHE A 26 -29.58 31.88 29.54
C PHE A 26 -30.88 31.58 30.27
N VAL A 27 -30.99 30.46 30.99
CA VAL A 27 -32.17 30.09 31.78
C VAL A 27 -32.34 31.03 32.99
N CYS A 28 -31.26 31.30 33.71
CA CYS A 28 -31.31 32.26 34.83
C CYS A 28 -31.64 33.68 34.34
N ALA A 29 -31.05 34.13 33.25
CA ALA A 29 -31.35 35.43 32.67
C ALA A 29 -32.80 35.53 32.17
N PHE A 30 -33.32 34.49 31.52
CA PHE A 30 -34.71 34.43 31.08
C PHE A 30 -35.69 34.55 32.22
N PHE A 31 -35.58 33.72 33.27
CA PHE A 31 -36.47 33.77 34.40
C PHE A 31 -36.23 34.99 35.28
N GLY A 32 -35.01 35.53 35.30
CA GLY A 32 -34.70 36.82 35.94
C GLY A 32 -35.44 37.97 35.25
N LEU A 33 -35.39 38.07 33.92
CA LEU A 33 -36.15 39.05 33.17
C LEU A 33 -37.67 38.88 33.32
N MET A 34 -38.16 37.62 33.29
CA MET A 34 -39.58 37.32 33.53
C MET A 34 -40.03 37.71 34.95
N SER A 35 -39.18 37.61 35.96
CA SER A 35 -39.47 38.02 37.31
C SER A 35 -39.60 39.57 37.44
N ILE A 36 -38.88 40.32 36.63
CA ILE A 36 -38.94 41.79 36.61
C ILE A 36 -40.17 42.28 35.82
N TYR A 37 -40.49 41.65 34.68
CA TYR A 37 -41.54 42.16 33.76
C TYR A 37 -42.92 41.54 33.99
N VAL A 38 -43.03 40.33 34.65
CA VAL A 38 -44.30 39.60 34.78
C VAL A 38 -44.68 39.44 36.26
N ASP A 39 -43.95 38.65 37.03
CA ASP A 39 -44.20 38.37 38.46
C ASP A 39 -42.91 37.78 39.08
N LEU A 40 -42.57 38.25 40.31
CA LEU A 40 -41.41 37.78 41.06
C LEU A 40 -41.40 36.25 41.27
N LYS A 41 -42.58 35.63 41.33
CA LYS A 41 -42.76 34.17 41.44
C LYS A 41 -42.17 33.39 40.25
N MET A 42 -42.01 34.03 39.10
CA MET A 42 -41.42 33.40 37.92
C MET A 42 -39.97 32.99 38.14
N PHE A 43 -39.25 33.65 39.05
CA PHE A 43 -37.89 33.27 39.43
C PHE A 43 -37.82 31.88 40.06
N ALA A 44 -38.87 31.45 40.76
CA ALA A 44 -38.94 30.11 41.36
C ALA A 44 -38.86 28.97 40.32
N PHE A 45 -39.28 29.22 39.10
CA PHE A 45 -39.17 28.23 38.00
C PHE A 45 -37.71 27.97 37.55
N THR A 46 -36.77 28.80 37.97
CA THR A 46 -35.34 28.56 37.70
C THR A 46 -34.89 27.21 38.33
N VAL A 47 -35.31 26.93 39.58
CA VAL A 47 -34.88 25.68 40.27
C VAL A 47 -35.30 24.40 39.53
N PRO A 48 -36.60 24.17 39.22
CA PRO A 48 -36.98 22.98 38.50
C PRO A 48 -36.36 22.90 37.09
N SER A 49 -36.15 24.07 36.41
CA SER A 49 -35.47 24.12 35.11
C SER A 49 -34.01 23.67 35.20
N VAL A 50 -33.27 24.10 36.22
CA VAL A 50 -31.89 23.67 36.48
C VAL A 50 -31.82 22.17 36.78
N LEU A 51 -32.75 21.63 37.57
CA LEU A 51 -32.82 20.19 37.86
C LEU A 51 -33.06 19.35 36.62
N ILE A 52 -33.95 19.80 35.71
CA ILE A 52 -34.20 19.16 34.42
C ILE A 52 -32.92 19.23 33.56
N MET A 53 -32.30 20.40 33.48
CA MET A 53 -31.07 20.57 32.71
C MET A 53 -29.95 19.69 33.25
N ARG A 54 -29.82 19.54 34.56
CA ARG A 54 -28.85 18.65 35.19
C ARG A 54 -29.11 17.17 34.80
N ALA A 55 -30.35 16.73 34.84
CA ALA A 55 -30.72 15.37 34.44
C ALA A 55 -30.39 15.10 32.96
N ILE A 56 -30.57 16.10 32.12
CA ILE A 56 -30.26 16.02 30.69
C ILE A 56 -28.74 16.00 30.48
N SER A 57 -28.00 16.89 31.15
CA SER A 57 -26.53 16.99 31.03
C SER A 57 -25.80 15.76 31.53
N LYS A 58 -26.33 15.00 32.50
CA LYS A 58 -25.78 13.72 32.96
C LYS A 58 -25.66 12.70 31.84
N LYS A 59 -26.53 12.75 30.84
CA LYS A 59 -26.49 11.83 29.67
C LYS A 59 -25.45 12.26 28.65
N ASP A 60 -25.29 13.57 28.40
CA ASP A 60 -24.36 14.12 27.42
C ASP A 60 -24.09 15.60 27.75
N GLU A 61 -22.84 15.95 28.02
CA GLU A 61 -22.42 17.30 28.34
C GLU A 61 -22.60 18.30 27.20
N SER A 62 -22.51 17.84 25.96
CA SER A 62 -22.68 18.63 24.74
C SER A 62 -24.12 18.74 24.24
N ILE A 63 -25.09 18.19 24.96
CA ILE A 63 -26.50 18.03 24.52
C ILE A 63 -27.16 19.32 24.10
N PHE A 64 -26.92 20.46 24.80
CA PHE A 64 -27.54 21.74 24.46
C PHE A 64 -27.04 22.27 23.10
N ARG A 65 -25.76 22.06 22.77
CA ARG A 65 -25.22 22.38 21.45
C ARG A 65 -25.85 21.50 20.38
N LEU A 66 -25.98 20.20 20.61
CA LEU A 66 -26.63 19.27 19.70
C LEU A 66 -28.10 19.63 19.45
N LEU A 67 -28.86 20.03 20.49
CA LEU A 67 -30.24 20.53 20.37
C LEU A 67 -30.31 21.83 19.57
N PHE A 68 -29.39 22.76 19.80
CA PHE A 68 -29.28 23.98 19.02
C PHE A 68 -29.04 23.68 17.53
N LEU A 69 -28.12 22.77 17.22
CA LEU A 69 -27.88 22.33 15.85
C LEU A 69 -29.12 21.65 15.25
N LYS A 70 -29.80 20.80 16.03
CA LYS A 70 -31.07 20.17 15.58
C LYS A 70 -32.10 21.20 15.12
N MET A 71 -32.21 22.35 15.78
CA MET A 71 -33.12 23.42 15.41
C MET A 71 -32.74 24.08 14.07
N ARG A 72 -31.48 24.10 13.69
CA ARG A 72 -31.00 24.63 12.38
C ARG A 72 -31.41 23.75 11.20
N PHE A 73 -31.64 22.44 11.45
CA PHE A 73 -32.05 21.46 10.44
C PHE A 73 -33.55 21.20 10.51
N LEU A 74 -34.33 22.24 10.19
CA LEU A 74 -35.79 22.14 10.12
C LEU A 74 -36.20 21.27 8.93
N SER A 75 -37.10 20.34 9.14
CA SER A 75 -37.68 19.53 8.10
C SER A 75 -39.08 20.04 7.72
N ASN A 76 -39.51 19.77 6.48
CA ASN A 76 -40.89 19.99 6.08
C ASN A 76 -41.82 19.16 6.99
N PRO A 77 -42.80 19.80 7.69
CA PRO A 77 -43.73 19.07 8.57
C PRO A 77 -44.53 18.00 7.86
N ALA A 78 -44.94 18.23 6.61
CA ALA A 78 -45.71 17.29 5.81
C ALA A 78 -44.86 16.05 5.43
N ALA A 79 -43.65 16.24 4.95
CA ALA A 79 -42.73 15.14 4.65
C ALA A 79 -42.41 14.32 5.92
N LYS A 80 -42.18 15.00 7.07
CA LYS A 80 -41.94 14.31 8.35
C LYS A 80 -43.19 13.53 8.81
N LYS A 81 -44.37 14.04 8.61
CA LYS A 81 -45.64 13.34 8.96
C LYS A 81 -45.84 12.10 8.10
N PHE A 82 -45.52 12.20 6.80
CA PHE A 82 -45.73 11.12 5.84
C PHE A 82 -44.65 10.05 5.90
N TYR A 83 -43.37 10.47 5.80
CA TYR A 83 -42.23 9.54 5.75
C TYR A 83 -41.63 9.23 7.12
N LYS A 84 -42.06 9.91 8.17
CA LYS A 84 -41.48 9.87 9.54
C LYS A 84 -39.98 10.20 9.62
N VAL A 85 -39.38 10.73 8.54
CA VAL A 85 -37.97 11.08 8.38
C VAL A 85 -37.84 12.51 7.85
N LYS A 86 -36.63 13.10 8.02
CA LYS A 86 -36.30 14.39 7.40
C LYS A 86 -35.72 14.13 6.03
N THR A 87 -36.30 14.73 5.00
CA THR A 87 -35.90 14.55 3.61
C THR A 87 -35.35 15.87 3.05
N TYR A 88 -34.23 15.78 2.37
CA TYR A 88 -33.61 16.88 1.64
C TYR A 88 -33.41 16.46 0.19
N ASN A 89 -33.81 17.31 -0.75
CA ASN A 89 -33.64 17.11 -2.17
C ASN A 89 -32.30 17.70 -2.65
N SER A 90 -31.78 17.23 -3.77
CA SER A 90 -30.54 17.76 -4.37
C SER A 90 -30.70 19.21 -4.85
N GLN A 91 -31.89 19.56 -5.33
CA GLN A 91 -32.19 20.89 -5.88
C GLN A 91 -33.42 21.52 -5.23
N SER A 92 -33.46 22.85 -5.20
CA SER A 92 -34.61 23.61 -4.77
C SER A 92 -35.51 23.90 -5.97
N TYR A 93 -36.59 23.14 -6.10
CA TYR A 93 -37.61 23.34 -7.15
C TYR A 93 -38.30 24.73 -7.12
N SER A 94 -38.04 25.55 -6.09
CA SER A 94 -38.58 26.89 -5.98
C SER A 94 -37.98 27.91 -6.98
N LYS A 95 -36.90 27.54 -7.66
CA LYS A 95 -36.23 28.40 -8.65
C LYS A 95 -36.64 28.14 -10.09
N MET A 96 -37.46 27.13 -10.37
CA MET A 96 -37.98 26.93 -11.71
C MET A 96 -38.98 28.06 -12.00
N PRO A 97 -38.83 28.82 -13.11
CA PRO A 97 -39.83 29.73 -13.54
C PRO A 97 -41.03 28.88 -13.99
N PHE A 98 -42.02 28.73 -13.10
CA PHE A 98 -43.35 28.28 -13.55
C PHE A 98 -43.89 29.41 -14.42
N ASN A 99 -44.23 29.10 -15.67
CA ASN A 99 -44.98 29.98 -16.49
C ASN A 99 -46.25 30.38 -15.70
N ASN A 100 -46.61 31.69 -15.78
CA ASN A 100 -47.71 32.30 -15.04
C ASN A 100 -49.13 31.69 -15.34
N ASP A 101 -49.19 30.67 -16.18
CA ASP A 101 -50.44 30.02 -16.66
C ASP A 101 -51.02 28.92 -15.75
N PHE A 102 -50.30 28.56 -14.69
CA PHE A 102 -50.85 27.62 -13.70
C PHE A 102 -51.41 28.40 -12.50
N PRO A 103 -52.68 28.14 -12.08
CA PRO A 103 -53.21 28.74 -10.88
C PRO A 103 -52.27 28.48 -9.71
N LYS A 104 -51.92 29.53 -8.95
CA LYS A 104 -51.08 29.43 -7.75
C LYS A 104 -51.65 28.33 -6.84
N ILE A 105 -51.05 27.16 -6.87
CA ILE A 105 -51.34 26.04 -5.94
C ILE A 105 -50.73 26.42 -4.56
N SER A 106 -50.95 27.65 -4.14
CA SER A 106 -50.58 28.17 -2.80
C SER A 106 -51.58 27.68 -1.73
N ALA A 107 -52.71 27.15 -2.13
CA ALA A 107 -53.75 26.67 -1.22
C ALA A 107 -53.56 25.22 -0.70
N ILE A 108 -52.72 24.40 -1.34
CA ILE A 108 -52.48 23.01 -0.93
C ILE A 108 -51.19 22.87 -0.21
N GLY A 109 -50.79 23.73 0.71
CA GLY A 109 -49.71 23.49 1.69
C GLY A 109 -48.53 22.63 1.25
N LEU A 110 -48.15 22.62 -0.04
CA LEU A 110 -46.94 22.02 -0.56
C LEU A 110 -45.76 22.87 -0.10
N HIS A 111 -45.42 22.67 1.18
CA HIS A 111 -44.18 23.22 1.72
C HIS A 111 -43.04 22.67 0.91
N LYS A 112 -42.22 23.56 0.35
CA LYS A 112 -41.00 23.23 -0.39
C LYS A 112 -40.12 22.33 0.44
N ASN A 113 -39.81 21.15 -0.08
CA ASN A 113 -38.82 20.31 0.58
C ASN A 113 -37.49 21.09 0.65
N PRO A 114 -36.83 21.13 1.82
CA PRO A 114 -35.55 21.77 1.90
C PRO A 114 -34.54 21.04 1.03
N SER A 115 -33.71 21.78 0.31
CA SER A 115 -32.63 21.22 -0.48
C SER A 115 -31.34 21.16 0.31
N PHE A 116 -30.50 20.17 0.04
CA PHE A 116 -29.19 20.06 0.72
C PHE A 116 -28.10 20.90 0.06
N ASP A 117 -28.34 21.49 -1.14
CA ASP A 117 -27.47 22.48 -1.76
C ASP A 117 -27.12 23.65 -0.84
N LYS A 118 -28.01 23.98 0.10
CA LYS A 118 -27.79 25.01 1.12
C LYS A 118 -26.62 24.70 2.06
N PHE A 119 -26.34 23.43 2.28
CA PHE A 119 -25.30 22.96 3.20
C PHE A 119 -24.00 22.67 2.47
N ILE A 120 -23.97 22.73 1.11
CA ILE A 120 -22.76 22.64 0.31
C ILE A 120 -22.14 24.03 0.27
N PRO A 121 -20.93 24.22 0.84
CA PRO A 121 -20.35 25.55 0.96
C PRO A 121 -19.71 26.08 -0.32
N TYR A 122 -19.50 25.25 -1.34
CA TYR A 122 -18.69 25.52 -2.51
C TYR A 122 -19.41 26.40 -3.53
N GLN A 123 -18.79 27.51 -3.96
CA GLN A 123 -19.39 28.48 -4.88
C GLN A 123 -18.80 28.39 -6.29
N THR A 124 -17.48 28.49 -6.42
CA THR A 124 -16.81 28.55 -7.73
C THR A 124 -15.39 27.99 -7.65
N LEU A 125 -14.81 27.68 -8.81
CA LEU A 125 -13.44 27.22 -8.97
C LEU A 125 -12.60 28.34 -9.64
N ILE A 126 -11.45 28.67 -9.06
CA ILE A 126 -10.47 29.61 -9.63
C ILE A 126 -9.13 28.88 -9.79
N GLY A 127 -8.84 28.38 -10.98
CA GLY A 127 -7.74 27.44 -11.21
C GLY A 127 -7.95 26.18 -10.36
N ASN A 128 -6.99 25.85 -9.48
CA ASN A 128 -7.05 24.70 -8.56
C ASN A 128 -7.51 25.08 -7.14
N ILE A 129 -8.22 26.21 -6.98
CA ILE A 129 -8.71 26.70 -5.69
C ILE A 129 -10.22 26.80 -5.74
N VAL A 130 -10.90 26.15 -4.80
CA VAL A 130 -12.35 26.29 -4.63
C VAL A 130 -12.65 27.45 -3.70
N VAL A 131 -13.54 28.35 -4.12
CA VAL A 131 -14.02 29.47 -3.32
C VAL A 131 -15.40 29.13 -2.78
N THR A 132 -15.63 29.37 -1.49
CA THR A 132 -16.89 29.09 -0.81
C THR A 132 -17.87 30.26 -0.94
N LYS A 133 -19.16 30.02 -0.55
CA LYS A 133 -20.22 31.02 -0.43
C LYS A 133 -19.86 32.20 0.52
N ASP A 134 -18.98 31.93 1.48
CA ASP A 134 -18.47 32.84 2.49
C ASP A 134 -17.07 33.38 2.19
N TYR A 135 -16.61 33.23 0.92
CA TYR A 135 -15.30 33.65 0.42
C TYR A 135 -14.08 33.03 1.10
N GLU A 136 -14.24 31.85 1.65
CA GLU A 136 -13.11 31.05 2.08
C GLU A 136 -12.51 30.34 0.87
N LEU A 137 -11.19 30.16 0.85
CA LEU A 137 -10.45 29.50 -0.23
C LEU A 137 -10.00 28.14 0.23
N LEU A 138 -10.22 27.12 -0.59
CA LEU A 138 -9.90 25.73 -0.29
C LEU A 138 -8.89 25.16 -1.28
N ALA A 139 -7.85 24.52 -0.78
CA ALA A 139 -6.95 23.67 -1.56
C ALA A 139 -6.82 22.31 -0.87
N THR A 140 -6.75 21.25 -1.66
CA THR A 140 -6.72 19.88 -1.15
C THR A 140 -5.54 19.13 -1.74
N TRP A 141 -4.88 18.35 -0.90
CA TRP A 141 -3.86 17.37 -1.28
C TRP A 141 -4.38 15.97 -1.00
N GLN A 142 -4.18 15.08 -1.93
CA GLN A 142 -4.14 13.66 -1.64
C GLN A 142 -2.72 13.35 -1.15
N VAL A 143 -2.60 12.61 -0.07
CA VAL A 143 -1.31 12.19 0.48
C VAL A 143 -1.23 10.66 0.45
N GLU A 144 -0.08 10.11 0.07
CA GLU A 144 0.13 8.66 0.18
C GLU A 144 0.28 8.27 1.65
N GLY A 145 0.82 9.16 2.45
CA GLY A 145 1.17 8.92 3.84
C GLY A 145 2.52 8.22 3.99
N VAL A 146 2.83 7.85 5.21
CA VAL A 146 4.04 7.09 5.54
C VAL A 146 3.65 5.67 5.95
N SER A 147 4.43 4.69 5.49
CA SER A 147 4.26 3.32 5.96
C SER A 147 4.59 3.26 7.45
N PHE A 148 3.81 2.52 8.22
CA PHE A 148 3.93 2.47 9.68
C PHE A 148 4.02 1.04 10.24
N GLU A 149 3.70 0.02 9.43
CA GLU A 149 3.52 -1.36 9.90
C GLU A 149 4.79 -1.98 10.48
N VAL A 150 5.94 -1.57 9.99
CA VAL A 150 7.26 -2.09 10.40
C VAL A 150 8.30 -0.95 10.49
N GLU A 151 7.83 0.26 10.74
CA GLU A 151 8.68 1.45 10.89
C GLU A 151 9.09 1.60 12.36
N ASP A 152 10.32 2.09 12.58
CA ASP A 152 10.82 2.30 13.92
C ASP A 152 10.01 3.40 14.66
N GLU A 153 9.75 3.21 15.96
CA GLU A 153 9.00 4.17 16.78
C GLU A 153 9.60 5.59 16.76
N ILE A 154 10.92 5.70 16.64
CA ILE A 154 11.61 6.99 16.57
C ILE A 154 11.23 7.74 15.31
N ASP A 155 11.15 7.05 14.17
CA ASP A 155 10.79 7.66 12.89
C ASP A 155 9.32 8.06 12.86
N ILE A 156 8.44 7.24 13.41
CA ILE A 156 7.02 7.57 13.60
C ILE A 156 6.87 8.85 14.44
N ASP A 157 7.63 8.98 15.54
CA ASP A 157 7.60 10.18 16.37
C ASP A 157 8.20 11.41 15.66
N GLN A 158 9.18 11.25 14.78
CA GLN A 158 9.68 12.34 13.93
C GLN A 158 8.62 12.85 12.96
N PHE A 159 7.84 11.96 12.32
CA PHE A 159 6.72 12.37 11.45
C PHE A 159 5.65 13.12 12.22
N LYS A 160 5.27 12.67 13.43
CA LYS A 160 4.38 13.40 14.34
C LYS A 160 4.90 14.82 14.63
N ASN A 161 6.19 14.96 14.92
CA ASN A 161 6.80 16.25 15.23
C ASN A 161 6.82 17.20 14.01
N ARG A 162 7.00 16.68 12.78
CA ARG A 162 6.86 17.48 11.54
C ARG A 162 5.45 18.03 11.38
N LEU A 163 4.42 17.21 11.63
CA LEU A 163 3.03 17.67 11.62
C LEU A 163 2.76 18.72 12.69
N ASN A 164 3.26 18.54 13.91
CA ASN A 164 3.15 19.54 14.97
C ASN A 164 3.81 20.88 14.57
N MET A 165 5.00 20.85 13.95
CA MET A 165 5.66 22.05 13.42
C MET A 165 4.81 22.76 12.34
N LEU A 166 4.20 21.99 11.43
CA LEU A 166 3.29 22.54 10.42
C LEU A 166 2.14 23.34 11.07
N PHE A 167 1.45 22.74 12.06
CA PHE A 167 0.30 23.41 12.71
C PHE A 167 0.72 24.66 13.50
N ARG A 168 1.88 24.61 14.14
CA ARG A 168 2.45 25.76 14.85
C ARG A 168 2.82 26.92 13.90
N SER A 169 3.31 26.62 12.72
CA SER A 169 3.71 27.64 11.72
C SER A 169 2.55 28.49 11.18
N VAL A 170 1.32 28.04 11.39
CA VAL A 170 0.11 28.72 10.91
C VAL A 170 -0.80 29.23 12.03
N THR A 171 -0.33 29.24 13.28
CA THR A 171 -1.15 29.60 14.48
C THR A 171 -1.76 31.00 14.39
N ASP A 172 -1.02 31.98 13.84
CA ASP A 172 -1.51 33.39 13.74
C ASP A 172 -2.13 33.68 12.35
N LYS A 173 -2.29 32.65 11.50
CA LYS A 173 -2.88 32.78 10.18
C LYS A 173 -4.34 32.32 10.22
N PRO A 174 -5.25 32.93 9.43
CA PRO A 174 -6.65 32.51 9.39
C PRO A 174 -6.82 31.25 8.54
N VAL A 175 -6.15 30.16 8.94
CA VAL A 175 -6.11 28.89 8.25
C VAL A 175 -6.71 27.79 9.13
N SER A 176 -7.44 26.89 8.54
CA SER A 176 -7.98 25.68 9.19
C SER A 176 -7.68 24.46 8.33
N PHE A 177 -7.58 23.30 8.95
CA PHE A 177 -7.33 22.05 8.28
C PHE A 177 -8.51 21.11 8.44
N TYR A 178 -8.76 20.34 7.35
CA TYR A 178 -9.63 19.19 7.34
C TYR A 178 -8.80 18.00 6.86
N PHE A 179 -8.75 16.95 7.65
CA PHE A 179 -8.15 15.68 7.27
C PHE A 179 -9.24 14.64 7.09
N HIS A 180 -9.17 13.92 5.96
CA HIS A 180 -10.10 12.85 5.66
C HIS A 180 -9.33 11.57 5.40
N ASN A 181 -9.76 10.49 6.05
CA ASN A 181 -9.36 9.14 5.71
C ASN A 181 -10.60 8.42 5.17
N CYS A 182 -10.55 8.08 3.88
CA CYS A 182 -11.66 7.50 3.14
C CYS A 182 -11.34 6.06 2.76
N LYS A 183 -12.00 5.09 3.41
CA LYS A 183 -11.90 3.69 3.02
C LYS A 183 -13.07 3.32 2.12
N VAL A 184 -12.76 2.98 0.87
CA VAL A 184 -13.75 2.76 -0.18
C VAL A 184 -13.51 1.43 -0.89
N PRO A 185 -14.57 0.75 -1.38
CA PRO A 185 -14.43 -0.39 -2.26
C PRO A 185 -13.59 -0.01 -3.49
N SER A 186 -12.63 -0.84 -3.82
CA SER A 186 -11.79 -0.65 -5.00
C SER A 186 -11.74 -1.95 -5.82
N GLU A 187 -11.60 -1.79 -7.11
CA GLU A 187 -11.36 -2.88 -8.04
C GLU A 187 -10.11 -2.52 -8.81
N ASP A 188 -9.18 -3.44 -8.87
CA ASP A 188 -7.98 -3.23 -9.62
C ASP A 188 -7.52 -4.50 -10.31
N ARG A 189 -7.03 -4.30 -11.52
CA ARG A 189 -6.49 -5.35 -12.37
C ARG A 189 -5.35 -4.78 -13.20
N LEU A 190 -4.33 -5.57 -13.41
CA LEU A 190 -3.31 -5.29 -14.42
C LEU A 190 -3.73 -5.96 -15.71
N GLU A 191 -3.49 -5.28 -16.82
CA GLU A 191 -3.67 -5.88 -18.15
C GLU A 191 -2.52 -6.87 -18.38
N SER A 192 -2.88 -8.09 -18.78
CA SER A 192 -1.95 -9.16 -19.07
C SER A 192 -2.41 -9.90 -20.33
N ASN A 193 -1.49 -10.17 -21.22
CA ASN A 193 -1.75 -10.94 -22.42
C ASN A 193 -0.83 -12.16 -22.43
N PHE A 194 -1.33 -13.30 -21.96
CA PHE A 194 -0.59 -14.54 -21.93
C PHE A 194 -0.98 -15.39 -23.12
N LYS A 195 0.00 -15.98 -23.80
CA LYS A 195 -0.22 -16.99 -24.84
C LYS A 195 -0.64 -18.34 -24.26
N ASN A 196 -0.38 -18.56 -22.98
CA ASN A 196 -0.53 -19.81 -22.26
C ASN A 196 -1.92 -19.92 -21.61
N GLU A 197 -2.64 -21.03 -21.82
CA GLU A 197 -3.98 -21.27 -21.24
C GLU A 197 -3.96 -21.29 -19.71
N PHE A 198 -2.96 -21.96 -19.12
CA PHE A 198 -2.82 -22.04 -17.66
C PHE A 198 -2.67 -20.66 -17.04
N LEU A 199 -1.79 -19.83 -17.59
CA LEU A 199 -1.59 -18.46 -17.09
C LEU A 199 -2.82 -17.58 -17.22
N ASN A 200 -3.56 -17.69 -18.34
CA ASN A 200 -4.81 -16.93 -18.52
C ASN A 200 -5.87 -17.33 -17.48
N ASP A 201 -5.99 -18.62 -17.14
CA ASP A 201 -6.93 -19.09 -16.12
C ASP A 201 -6.47 -18.66 -14.71
N LEU A 202 -5.18 -18.81 -14.42
CA LEU A 202 -4.59 -18.39 -13.14
C LEU A 202 -4.77 -16.88 -12.92
N ASP A 203 -4.42 -16.05 -13.90
CA ASP A 203 -4.50 -14.59 -13.84
C ASP A 203 -5.96 -14.13 -13.66
N ARG A 204 -6.89 -14.67 -14.45
CA ARG A 204 -8.31 -14.36 -14.31
C ARG A 204 -8.80 -14.64 -12.90
N LYS A 205 -8.58 -15.86 -12.40
CA LYS A 205 -9.02 -16.28 -11.07
C LYS A 205 -8.33 -15.50 -9.95
N TYR A 206 -7.06 -15.14 -10.14
CA TYR A 206 -6.31 -14.35 -9.19
C TYR A 206 -6.93 -12.96 -9.02
N TYR A 207 -7.24 -12.27 -10.14
CA TYR A 207 -7.83 -10.93 -10.10
C TYR A 207 -9.32 -10.92 -9.70
N ASP A 208 -10.03 -12.04 -9.75
CA ASP A 208 -11.36 -12.15 -9.13
C ASP A 208 -11.30 -11.86 -7.61
N GLY A 209 -10.16 -12.13 -6.98
CA GLY A 209 -9.86 -11.79 -5.59
C GLY A 209 -9.66 -10.30 -5.31
N PHE A 210 -9.56 -9.45 -6.36
CA PHE A 210 -9.39 -7.99 -6.27
C PHE A 210 -10.63 -7.23 -6.74
N SER A 211 -11.79 -7.86 -6.71
CA SER A 211 -13.09 -7.22 -6.97
C SER A 211 -13.46 -6.22 -5.87
N LYS A 212 -14.42 -5.33 -6.16
CA LYS A 212 -14.95 -4.34 -5.20
C LYS A 212 -15.47 -4.92 -3.89
N GLU A 213 -15.85 -6.19 -3.90
CA GLU A 213 -16.33 -6.89 -2.70
C GLU A 213 -15.18 -7.30 -1.78
N ASN A 214 -14.01 -7.56 -2.34
CA ASN A 214 -12.87 -8.17 -1.66
C ASN A 214 -11.72 -7.20 -1.39
N THR A 215 -11.73 -6.02 -2.03
CA THR A 215 -10.61 -5.07 -1.98
C THR A 215 -11.12 -3.67 -1.64
N LYS A 216 -10.37 -2.96 -0.80
CA LYS A 216 -10.65 -1.57 -0.42
C LYS A 216 -9.38 -0.74 -0.52
N SER A 217 -9.54 0.52 -0.87
CA SER A 217 -8.45 1.49 -0.84
C SER A 217 -8.62 2.46 0.34
N ASN A 218 -7.51 2.81 0.99
CA ASN A 218 -7.44 3.90 1.96
C ASN A 218 -6.92 5.13 1.24
N ASN A 219 -7.71 6.19 1.19
CA ASN A 219 -7.34 7.45 0.55
C ASN A 219 -7.29 8.55 1.60
N LEU A 220 -6.15 9.22 1.70
CA LEU A 220 -5.90 10.27 2.66
C LEU A 220 -5.95 11.63 1.96
N PHE A 221 -6.75 12.56 2.49
CA PHE A 221 -6.86 13.91 1.95
C PHE A 221 -6.66 14.95 3.04
N LEU A 222 -5.83 15.94 2.78
CA LEU A 222 -5.69 17.13 3.60
C LEU A 222 -6.23 18.33 2.84
N THR A 223 -7.23 19.01 3.39
CA THR A 223 -7.75 20.26 2.85
C THR A 223 -7.38 21.41 3.78
N MET A 224 -6.73 22.42 3.22
CA MET A 224 -6.53 23.71 3.87
C MET A 224 -7.68 24.66 3.48
N ALA A 225 -8.27 25.30 4.48
CA ALA A 225 -9.26 26.34 4.32
C ALA A 225 -8.67 27.68 4.82
N TYR A 226 -8.48 28.61 3.91
CA TYR A 226 -8.04 29.98 4.22
C TYR A 226 -9.24 30.91 4.29
N SER A 227 -9.45 31.56 5.44
CA SER A 227 -10.58 32.44 5.75
C SER A 227 -10.11 33.88 5.88
N PRO A 228 -9.87 34.62 4.78
CA PRO A 228 -9.28 35.96 4.80
C PRO A 228 -10.17 37.01 5.47
N LEU A 229 -11.48 36.78 5.55
CA LEU A 229 -12.47 37.76 6.02
C LEU A 229 -13.08 37.32 7.36
N GLY A 230 -13.10 38.22 8.32
CA GLY A 230 -13.87 38.06 9.54
C GLY A 230 -15.39 38.14 9.29
N ARG A 231 -16.19 37.74 10.28
CA ARG A 231 -17.66 37.70 10.13
C ARG A 231 -18.29 39.04 9.74
N LEU A 232 -17.81 40.14 10.30
CA LEU A 232 -18.32 41.52 9.98
C LEU A 232 -17.83 41.96 8.61
N GLU A 233 -16.56 41.69 8.30
CA GLU A 233 -15.93 42.00 7.01
C GLU A 233 -16.63 41.32 5.83
N ARG A 234 -17.03 40.05 5.99
CA ARG A 234 -17.82 39.33 4.97
C ARG A 234 -19.11 40.06 4.58
N SER A 235 -19.80 40.63 5.58
CA SER A 235 -21.04 41.40 5.32
C SER A 235 -20.79 42.70 4.55
N SER A 236 -19.67 43.39 4.79
CA SER A 236 -19.25 44.55 4.05
C SER A 236 -18.81 44.18 2.64
N PHE A 237 -17.95 43.14 2.51
CA PHE A 237 -17.42 42.67 1.24
C PHE A 237 -18.54 42.26 0.25
N LYS A 238 -19.62 41.62 0.74
CA LYS A 238 -20.79 41.29 -0.11
C LYS A 238 -21.48 42.49 -0.72
N LYS A 239 -21.32 43.70 -0.13
CA LYS A 239 -21.92 44.92 -0.61
C LYS A 239 -21.00 45.73 -1.54
N ASP A 240 -19.71 45.41 -1.60
CA ASP A 240 -18.74 46.05 -2.47
C ASP A 240 -19.03 45.82 -3.96
N SER A 241 -18.54 46.72 -4.83
CA SER A 241 -18.66 46.56 -6.28
C SER A 241 -18.00 45.27 -6.77
N VAL A 242 -18.49 44.73 -7.88
CA VAL A 242 -17.95 43.50 -8.47
C VAL A 242 -16.46 43.63 -8.75
N GLU A 243 -16.02 44.74 -9.29
CA GLU A 243 -14.62 45.04 -9.63
C GLU A 243 -13.72 45.00 -8.38
N LYS A 244 -14.15 45.63 -7.28
CA LYS A 244 -13.43 45.64 -6.01
C LYS A 244 -13.33 44.24 -5.45
N ARG A 245 -14.43 43.46 -5.42
CA ARG A 245 -14.44 42.05 -4.96
C ARG A 245 -13.51 41.17 -5.76
N VAL A 246 -13.51 41.32 -7.09
CA VAL A 246 -12.61 40.52 -7.95
C VAL A 246 -11.14 40.87 -7.67
N LYS A 247 -10.82 42.17 -7.52
CA LYS A 247 -9.44 42.61 -7.21
C LYS A 247 -8.96 42.04 -5.86
N GLU A 248 -9.75 42.16 -4.82
CA GLU A 248 -9.40 41.63 -3.48
C GLU A 248 -9.33 40.12 -3.47
N LEU A 249 -10.28 39.43 -4.14
CA LEU A 249 -10.27 37.96 -4.24
C LEU A 249 -9.01 37.47 -4.97
N ASN A 250 -8.55 38.17 -6.01
CA ASN A 250 -7.28 37.79 -6.65
C ASN A 250 -6.07 37.97 -5.72
N GLY A 251 -6.10 38.97 -4.83
CA GLY A 251 -5.12 39.11 -3.76
C GLY A 251 -5.12 37.90 -2.81
N TYR A 252 -6.29 37.48 -2.35
CA TYR A 252 -6.45 36.32 -1.47
C TYR A 252 -6.02 35.01 -2.16
N VAL A 253 -6.30 34.87 -3.47
CA VAL A 253 -5.84 33.69 -4.26
C VAL A 253 -4.31 33.66 -4.33
N LYS A 254 -3.65 34.82 -4.48
CA LYS A 254 -2.17 34.87 -4.46
C LYS A 254 -1.62 34.41 -3.10
N THR A 255 -2.11 34.96 -1.99
CA THR A 255 -1.71 34.54 -0.64
C THR A 255 -1.98 33.05 -0.40
N MET A 256 -3.12 32.57 -0.89
CA MET A 256 -3.46 31.13 -0.80
C MET A 256 -2.45 30.25 -1.52
N ARG A 257 -1.95 30.68 -2.71
CA ARG A 257 -0.91 29.93 -3.44
C ARG A 257 0.40 29.88 -2.65
N GLU A 258 0.83 30.97 -2.05
CA GLU A 258 2.01 31.04 -1.20
C GLU A 258 1.90 30.06 0.00
N TYR A 259 0.70 30.01 0.62
CA TYR A 259 0.45 29.02 1.68
C TYR A 259 0.47 27.58 1.15
N CYS A 260 -0.09 27.33 -0.03
CA CYS A 260 -0.06 26.00 -0.64
C CYS A 260 1.36 25.52 -0.87
N ASP A 261 2.24 26.37 -1.37
CA ASP A 261 3.64 26.01 -1.64
C ASP A 261 4.39 25.68 -0.33
N SER A 262 4.19 26.48 0.71
CA SER A 262 4.76 26.25 2.04
C SER A 262 4.27 24.95 2.67
N ILE A 263 2.99 24.64 2.54
CA ILE A 263 2.40 23.40 3.09
C ILE A 263 2.87 22.19 2.28
N SER A 264 2.91 22.28 0.95
CA SER A 264 3.43 21.20 0.10
C SER A 264 4.86 20.82 0.50
N ALA A 265 5.74 21.81 0.71
CA ALA A 265 7.11 21.57 1.18
C ALA A 265 7.14 20.93 2.59
N SER A 266 6.27 21.34 3.49
CA SER A 266 6.19 20.78 4.85
C SER A 266 5.69 19.33 4.86
N LEU A 267 4.91 18.94 3.85
CA LEU A 267 4.32 17.62 3.71
C LEU A 267 5.14 16.67 2.83
N GLU A 268 6.29 17.06 2.32
CA GLU A 268 7.09 16.29 1.36
C GLU A 268 7.29 14.82 1.79
N ALA A 269 7.56 14.59 3.09
CA ALA A 269 7.73 13.24 3.64
C ALA A 269 6.47 12.36 3.52
N PHE A 270 5.29 12.95 3.39
CA PHE A 270 4.00 12.26 3.24
C PHE A 270 3.57 12.12 1.77
N LYS A 271 4.45 12.46 0.82
CA LYS A 271 4.24 12.41 -0.63
C LYS A 271 2.92 13.07 -1.05
N PRO A 272 2.78 14.38 -0.90
CA PRO A 272 1.55 15.12 -1.23
C PRO A 272 1.41 15.27 -2.75
N SER A 273 0.22 15.01 -3.26
CA SER A 273 -0.22 15.35 -4.61
C SER A 273 -1.35 16.36 -4.54
N ARG A 274 -1.13 17.60 -5.01
CA ARG A 274 -2.16 18.63 -5.00
C ARG A 274 -3.23 18.33 -6.01
N LEU A 275 -4.48 18.26 -5.56
CA LEU A 275 -5.63 18.06 -6.43
C LEU A 275 -5.87 19.31 -7.30
N GLY A 276 -6.24 19.08 -8.56
CA GLY A 276 -6.40 20.16 -9.52
C GLY A 276 -7.19 19.76 -10.77
N ILE A 277 -7.09 20.60 -11.79
CA ILE A 277 -7.72 20.37 -13.09
C ILE A 277 -6.82 19.44 -13.92
N TYR A 278 -7.44 18.47 -14.59
CA TYR A 278 -6.80 17.57 -15.54
C TYR A 278 -7.67 17.39 -16.79
N LYS A 279 -7.05 17.02 -17.90
CA LYS A 279 -7.75 16.76 -19.17
C LYS A 279 -7.98 15.28 -19.38
N LYS A 280 -9.21 14.94 -19.74
CA LYS A 280 -9.59 13.62 -20.20
C LYS A 280 -10.49 13.74 -21.42
N ASP A 281 -10.13 13.11 -22.52
CA ASP A 281 -10.86 13.16 -23.80
C ASP A 281 -11.17 14.59 -24.26
N GLY A 282 -10.21 15.51 -24.08
CA GLY A 282 -10.33 16.91 -24.46
C GLY A 282 -11.20 17.79 -23.53
N VAL A 283 -11.74 17.23 -22.46
CA VAL A 283 -12.60 17.91 -21.48
C VAL A 283 -11.83 18.12 -20.16
N ASP A 284 -12.00 19.29 -19.55
CA ASP A 284 -11.41 19.62 -18.26
C ASP A 284 -12.23 19.01 -17.11
N PHE A 285 -11.59 18.20 -16.27
CA PHE A 285 -12.10 17.63 -15.02
C PHE A 285 -11.32 18.17 -13.83
N SER A 286 -11.87 18.06 -12.63
CA SER A 286 -11.20 18.49 -11.41
C SER A 286 -11.21 17.39 -10.35
N SER A 287 -10.04 16.84 -10.01
CA SER A 287 -9.87 15.85 -8.95
C SER A 287 -10.28 16.39 -7.56
N GLN A 288 -10.15 17.70 -7.31
CA GLN A 288 -10.63 18.33 -6.08
C GLN A 288 -12.16 18.30 -6.00
N LEU A 289 -12.85 18.56 -7.10
CA LEU A 289 -14.31 18.48 -7.14
C LEU A 289 -14.81 17.03 -7.08
N GLU A 290 -14.07 16.07 -7.61
CA GLU A 290 -14.35 14.65 -7.45
C GLU A 290 -14.32 14.22 -5.99
N PHE A 291 -13.31 14.65 -5.24
CA PHE A 291 -13.23 14.41 -3.81
C PHE A 291 -14.39 15.07 -3.05
N TYR A 292 -14.74 16.33 -3.36
CA TYR A 292 -15.88 16.99 -2.69
C TYR A 292 -17.22 16.34 -3.06
N ASN A 293 -17.36 15.88 -4.29
CA ASN A 293 -18.54 15.13 -4.72
C ASN A 293 -18.63 13.76 -4.02
N TYR A 294 -17.48 13.10 -3.79
CA TYR A 294 -17.40 11.89 -2.97
C TYR A 294 -17.90 12.13 -1.55
N LEU A 295 -17.52 13.22 -0.88
CA LEU A 295 -18.01 13.51 0.47
C LEU A 295 -19.55 13.61 0.55
N ILE A 296 -20.20 13.98 -0.57
CA ILE A 296 -21.66 14.09 -0.66
C ILE A 296 -22.31 12.71 -0.91
N GLY A 297 -21.79 11.91 -1.85
CA GLY A 297 -22.42 10.65 -2.28
C GLY A 297 -21.74 9.39 -1.74
N GLY A 298 -20.52 9.49 -1.26
CA GLY A 298 -19.72 8.35 -0.82
C GLY A 298 -19.15 7.50 -1.96
N GLU A 299 -19.16 8.01 -3.20
CA GLU A 299 -18.60 7.35 -4.40
C GLU A 299 -17.75 8.34 -5.20
N PHE A 300 -16.55 7.93 -5.61
CA PHE A 300 -15.73 8.74 -6.50
C PHE A 300 -16.28 8.65 -7.94
N LYS A 301 -16.56 9.81 -8.53
CA LYS A 301 -17.00 9.94 -9.92
C LYS A 301 -16.33 11.15 -10.56
N PRO A 302 -15.91 11.07 -11.84
CA PRO A 302 -15.33 12.21 -12.56
C PRO A 302 -16.27 13.42 -12.54
N VAL A 303 -15.73 14.59 -12.23
CA VAL A 303 -16.48 15.86 -12.17
C VAL A 303 -15.84 16.87 -13.10
N ARG A 304 -16.62 17.40 -14.06
CA ARG A 304 -16.13 18.42 -15.00
C ARG A 304 -15.86 19.73 -14.26
N ALA A 305 -14.77 20.39 -14.60
CA ALA A 305 -14.53 21.76 -14.19
C ALA A 305 -15.50 22.68 -14.96
N SER A 306 -16.38 23.40 -14.24
CA SER A 306 -17.42 24.23 -14.84
C SER A 306 -17.46 25.60 -14.18
N ASN A 307 -17.91 26.61 -14.92
CA ASN A 307 -18.15 27.97 -14.41
C ASN A 307 -19.50 28.10 -13.70
N ALA A 308 -20.32 27.06 -13.66
CA ALA A 308 -21.58 27.06 -12.91
C ALA A 308 -21.33 27.07 -11.40
N PRO A 309 -22.26 27.58 -10.58
CA PRO A 309 -22.15 27.53 -9.14
C PRO A 309 -22.00 26.09 -8.65
N LEU A 310 -20.89 25.76 -7.97
CA LEU A 310 -20.52 24.40 -7.60
C LEU A 310 -21.59 23.70 -6.75
N PHE A 311 -22.23 24.43 -5.82
CA PHE A 311 -23.28 23.87 -4.95
C PHE A 311 -24.53 23.45 -5.70
N GLU A 312 -24.75 23.91 -6.94
CA GLU A 312 -25.92 23.55 -7.75
C GLU A 312 -25.74 22.22 -8.47
N TYR A 313 -24.51 21.87 -8.88
CA TYR A 313 -24.28 20.63 -9.60
C TYR A 313 -23.50 19.56 -8.83
N LEU A 314 -22.78 19.92 -7.73
CA LEU A 314 -22.17 18.93 -6.86
C LEU A 314 -23.24 18.32 -5.96
N ASN A 315 -23.77 17.19 -6.38
CA ASN A 315 -24.85 16.49 -5.66
C ASN A 315 -24.49 15.05 -5.24
N GLY A 316 -23.25 14.60 -5.52
CA GLY A 316 -22.82 13.22 -5.23
C GLY A 316 -23.56 12.16 -6.05
N GLY A 317 -24.29 12.55 -7.10
CA GLY A 317 -25.22 11.68 -7.83
C GLY A 317 -26.53 11.39 -7.07
N LEU A 318 -26.81 12.13 -5.99
CA LEU A 318 -27.98 11.92 -5.13
C LEU A 318 -29.17 12.75 -5.60
N ASP A 319 -30.36 12.15 -5.58
CA ASP A 319 -31.63 12.85 -5.69
C ASP A 319 -32.11 13.31 -4.32
N THR A 320 -32.04 12.46 -3.32
CA THR A 320 -32.52 12.77 -1.98
C THR A 320 -31.66 12.13 -0.89
N ILE A 321 -31.60 12.82 0.26
CA ILE A 321 -31.06 12.31 1.51
C ILE A 321 -32.18 12.26 2.54
N MET A 322 -32.41 11.10 3.12
CA MET A 322 -33.41 10.90 4.17
C MET A 322 -32.72 10.61 5.50
N PHE A 323 -32.99 11.44 6.52
CA PHE A 323 -32.46 11.30 7.86
C PHE A 323 -33.51 10.77 8.84
N SER A 324 -33.25 9.59 9.40
CA SER A 324 -34.00 9.05 10.54
C SER A 324 -33.37 9.52 11.88
N ASN A 325 -33.71 8.87 12.99
CA ASN A 325 -33.14 9.23 14.29
C ASN A 325 -31.62 8.92 14.39
N SER A 326 -31.17 7.83 13.81
CA SER A 326 -29.77 7.37 13.96
C SER A 326 -29.16 6.83 12.67
N ALA A 327 -29.86 6.90 11.56
CA ALA A 327 -29.39 6.45 10.25
C ALA A 327 -29.84 7.40 9.15
N MET A 328 -29.14 7.38 8.03
CA MET A 328 -29.52 8.10 6.82
C MET A 328 -29.57 7.14 5.63
N GLN A 329 -30.44 7.47 4.67
CA GLN A 329 -30.55 6.77 3.41
C GLN A 329 -30.20 7.77 2.29
N LEU A 330 -29.27 7.38 1.47
CA LEU A 330 -28.81 8.11 0.29
C LEU A 330 -29.49 7.47 -0.93
N ASN A 331 -30.31 8.23 -1.64
CA ASN A 331 -30.98 7.77 -2.85
C ASN A 331 -30.32 8.41 -4.06
N PHE A 332 -29.77 7.59 -4.92
CA PHE A 332 -29.07 8.00 -6.14
C PHE A 332 -30.02 8.15 -7.31
N SER A 333 -29.67 8.98 -8.28
CA SER A 333 -30.45 9.24 -9.50
C SER A 333 -30.61 8.01 -10.40
N ASP A 334 -29.73 7.04 -10.29
CA ASP A 334 -29.78 5.74 -10.99
C ASP A 334 -30.69 4.70 -10.28
N GLY A 335 -31.37 5.09 -9.19
CA GLY A 335 -32.23 4.23 -8.40
C GLY A 335 -31.51 3.42 -7.31
N LYS A 336 -30.18 3.46 -7.25
CA LYS A 336 -29.39 2.84 -6.19
C LYS A 336 -29.70 3.48 -4.83
N LYS A 337 -29.65 2.69 -3.77
CA LYS A 337 -29.81 3.14 -2.39
C LYS A 337 -28.60 2.71 -1.58
N ARG A 338 -28.14 3.60 -0.70
CA ARG A 338 -27.06 3.30 0.25
C ARG A 338 -27.48 3.81 1.62
N PHE A 339 -27.10 3.12 2.67
CA PHE A 339 -27.37 3.52 4.05
C PHE A 339 -26.09 4.00 4.70
N ALA A 340 -26.23 4.95 5.62
CA ALA A 340 -25.08 5.42 6.40
C ALA A 340 -25.49 5.76 7.84
N LYS A 341 -24.52 5.66 8.75
CA LYS A 341 -24.61 6.14 10.14
C LYS A 341 -23.37 6.97 10.44
N ALA A 342 -23.49 7.89 11.39
CA ALA A 342 -22.36 8.72 11.82
C ALA A 342 -22.00 8.45 13.28
N VAL A 343 -20.71 8.46 13.58
CA VAL A 343 -20.13 8.25 14.91
C VAL A 343 -19.28 9.48 15.27
N GLU A 344 -19.32 9.91 16.52
CA GLU A 344 -18.56 11.04 17.07
C GLU A 344 -17.88 10.69 18.38
N PHE A 345 -16.81 11.38 18.74
CA PHE A 345 -16.23 11.28 20.08
C PHE A 345 -17.08 12.02 21.10
N LYS A 346 -17.49 11.31 22.13
CA LYS A 346 -18.16 11.87 23.30
C LYS A 346 -17.15 12.21 24.39
N ASP A 347 -16.12 11.40 24.58
CA ASP A 347 -14.97 11.65 25.45
C ASP A 347 -13.70 11.06 24.83
N TYR A 348 -12.55 11.55 25.26
CA TYR A 348 -11.23 11.22 24.75
C TYR A 348 -10.48 10.29 25.72
N THR A 349 -9.47 9.58 25.20
CA THR A 349 -8.47 8.85 26.00
C THR A 349 -7.65 9.82 26.88
N GLN A 350 -6.91 9.31 27.85
CA GLN A 350 -6.02 10.15 28.68
C GLN A 350 -4.77 10.59 27.92
N PHE A 351 -4.26 9.75 27.05
CA PHE A 351 -3.05 9.99 26.28
C PHE A 351 -3.31 9.68 24.80
N THR A 352 -2.60 10.38 23.94
CA THR A 352 -2.54 10.08 22.50
C THR A 352 -1.11 9.73 22.10
N TYR A 353 -0.96 8.90 21.09
CA TYR A 353 0.31 8.56 20.46
C TYR A 353 0.10 8.53 18.95
N SER A 354 1.18 8.64 18.18
CA SER A 354 1.09 8.66 16.72
C SER A 354 0.43 7.37 16.23
N GLY A 355 -0.59 7.50 15.37
CA GLY A 355 -1.28 6.33 14.81
C GLY A 355 -2.28 5.67 15.75
N ILE A 356 -2.72 6.31 16.82
CA ILE A 356 -3.74 5.76 17.75
C ILE A 356 -5.02 5.30 17.02
N LEU A 357 -5.32 5.85 15.85
CA LEU A 357 -6.48 5.49 15.02
C LEU A 357 -6.17 4.46 13.91
N ASP A 358 -4.93 4.01 13.78
CA ASP A 358 -4.50 3.12 12.67
C ASP A 358 -5.23 1.78 12.67
N ALA A 359 -5.62 1.30 13.86
CA ALA A 359 -6.42 0.09 14.00
C ALA A 359 -7.75 0.12 13.20
N LEU A 360 -8.26 1.32 12.87
CA LEU A 360 -9.46 1.48 12.03
C LEU A 360 -9.17 1.17 10.56
N MET A 361 -7.95 1.38 10.10
CA MET A 361 -7.55 1.13 8.71
C MET A 361 -7.56 -0.37 8.34
N TYR A 362 -7.44 -1.26 9.33
CA TYR A 362 -7.54 -2.72 9.12
C TYR A 362 -8.98 -3.24 9.09
N MET A 363 -9.98 -2.41 9.48
CA MET A 363 -11.38 -2.85 9.48
C MET A 363 -11.90 -3.00 8.05
N ASP A 364 -12.59 -4.09 7.75
CA ASP A 364 -13.26 -4.31 6.46
C ASP A 364 -14.61 -3.58 6.41
N ILE A 365 -14.57 -2.25 6.49
CA ILE A 365 -15.74 -1.36 6.56
C ILE A 365 -15.50 -0.16 5.65
N ASP A 366 -16.54 0.23 4.87
CA ASP A 366 -16.51 1.47 4.11
C ASP A 366 -16.81 2.64 5.04
N TYR A 367 -15.90 3.59 5.12
CA TYR A 367 -16.08 4.76 5.99
C TYR A 367 -15.39 6.02 5.44
N THR A 368 -15.83 7.15 5.95
CA THR A 368 -15.15 8.43 5.84
C THR A 368 -14.89 8.99 7.25
N ILE A 369 -13.64 8.99 7.69
CA ILE A 369 -13.21 9.73 8.89
C ILE A 369 -12.98 11.17 8.49
N THR A 370 -13.53 12.10 9.24
CA THR A 370 -13.29 13.53 9.10
C THR A 370 -12.75 14.10 10.40
N GLN A 371 -11.61 14.74 10.32
CA GLN A 371 -11.02 15.51 11.42
C GLN A 371 -10.84 16.95 10.97
N SER A 372 -11.27 17.91 11.76
CA SER A 372 -11.01 19.31 11.46
C SER A 372 -10.30 20.00 12.61
N PHE A 373 -9.33 20.83 12.31
CA PHE A 373 -8.54 21.57 13.29
C PHE A 373 -8.41 23.04 12.85
N THR A 374 -8.84 23.94 13.72
CA THR A 374 -8.70 25.38 13.53
C THR A 374 -7.74 25.91 14.58
N PRO A 375 -6.48 26.21 14.26
CA PRO A 375 -5.52 26.78 15.19
C PRO A 375 -6.08 28.07 15.82
N MET A 376 -5.76 28.27 17.08
CA MET A 376 -6.14 29.46 17.84
C MET A 376 -4.91 30.35 18.02
N ALA A 377 -5.07 31.66 17.94
CA ALA A 377 -4.01 32.60 18.28
C ALA A 377 -3.49 32.33 19.69
N LYS A 378 -2.18 32.48 19.91
CA LYS A 378 -1.53 32.15 21.20
C LYS A 378 -2.19 32.87 22.36
N VAL A 379 -2.61 34.14 22.17
CA VAL A 379 -3.31 34.95 23.20
C VAL A 379 -4.67 34.35 23.54
N ASP A 380 -5.48 34.00 22.52
CA ASP A 380 -6.81 33.41 22.71
C ASP A 380 -6.74 32.03 23.39
N ALA A 381 -5.75 31.25 23.02
CA ALA A 381 -5.49 29.94 23.63
C ALA A 381 -5.14 30.07 25.10
N ARG A 382 -4.21 30.96 25.44
CA ARG A 382 -3.81 31.26 26.82
C ARG A 382 -4.99 31.77 27.68
N ASP A 383 -5.75 32.73 27.16
CA ASP A 383 -6.90 33.30 27.88
C ASP A 383 -7.97 32.22 28.09
N GLY A 384 -8.17 31.35 27.12
CA GLY A 384 -9.05 30.20 27.22
C GLY A 384 -8.64 29.23 28.33
N LEU A 385 -7.34 28.88 28.37
CA LEU A 385 -6.75 28.00 29.43
C LEU A 385 -6.88 28.62 30.82
N VAL A 386 -6.45 29.85 30.97
CA VAL A 386 -6.54 30.58 32.28
C VAL A 386 -8.00 30.68 32.74
N LYS A 387 -8.92 30.98 31.84
CA LYS A 387 -10.35 31.06 32.14
C LYS A 387 -10.92 29.71 32.53
N GLN A 388 -10.54 28.64 31.86
CA GLN A 388 -10.98 27.28 32.20
C GLN A 388 -10.43 26.83 33.56
N ARG A 389 -9.13 27.06 33.81
CA ARG A 389 -8.47 26.80 35.09
C ARG A 389 -9.19 27.51 36.24
N LYS A 390 -9.43 28.83 36.12
CA LYS A 390 -10.17 29.61 37.13
C LYS A 390 -11.56 29.03 37.38
N ARG A 391 -12.26 28.53 36.36
CA ARG A 391 -13.59 27.94 36.49
C ARG A 391 -13.54 26.60 37.23
N LEU A 392 -12.56 25.73 36.99
CA LEU A 392 -12.38 24.48 37.70
C LEU A 392 -12.04 24.72 39.18
N VAL A 393 -11.13 25.66 39.46
CA VAL A 393 -10.79 26.06 40.83
C VAL A 393 -12.02 26.64 41.58
N SER A 394 -12.81 27.51 40.94
CA SER A 394 -14.00 28.15 41.53
C SER A 394 -15.19 27.19 41.69
N ALA A 395 -15.23 26.10 40.95
CA ALA A 395 -16.30 25.09 41.04
C ALA A 395 -16.03 24.03 42.11
N GLU A 396 -14.91 24.13 42.85
CA GLU A 396 -14.44 23.08 43.77
C GLU A 396 -14.48 21.68 43.10
N ASP A 397 -14.09 21.62 41.84
CA ASP A 397 -14.13 20.39 41.07
C ASP A 397 -13.11 19.40 41.68
N GLU A 398 -13.56 18.20 42.03
CA GLU A 398 -12.74 17.16 42.68
C GLU A 398 -11.54 16.71 41.81
N ALA A 399 -11.46 17.15 40.56
CA ALA A 399 -10.44 16.75 39.61
C ALA A 399 -9.15 17.61 39.73
N ILE A 400 -8.43 17.50 40.84
CA ILE A 400 -7.13 18.17 41.08
C ILE A 400 -6.13 17.86 39.94
N SER A 401 -6.15 16.65 39.38
CA SER A 401 -5.30 16.25 38.27
C SER A 401 -5.51 17.10 37.00
N GLN A 402 -6.76 17.50 36.69
CA GLN A 402 -7.08 18.32 35.54
C GLN A 402 -6.57 19.78 35.70
N ILE A 403 -6.43 20.28 36.91
CA ILE A 403 -5.85 21.59 37.13
C ILE A 403 -4.35 21.55 36.86
N ALA A 404 -3.66 20.50 37.33
CA ALA A 404 -2.23 20.31 37.05
C ALA A 404 -1.94 20.14 35.55
N GLU A 405 -2.79 19.37 34.83
CA GLU A 405 -2.71 19.26 33.37
C GLU A 405 -2.85 20.61 32.67
N LEU A 406 -3.70 21.51 33.13
CA LEU A 406 -3.87 22.84 32.57
C LEU A 406 -2.67 23.76 32.85
N ASP A 407 -1.97 23.61 33.97
CA ASP A 407 -0.74 24.34 34.27
C ASP A 407 0.39 23.87 33.33
N GLU A 408 0.54 22.58 33.13
CA GLU A 408 1.48 22.01 32.13
C GLU A 408 1.17 22.52 30.70
N ALA A 409 -0.11 22.52 30.33
CA ALA A 409 -0.56 23.05 29.03
C ALA A 409 -0.20 24.53 28.82
N LEU A 410 -0.26 25.33 29.88
CA LEU A 410 0.14 26.75 29.85
C LEU A 410 1.65 26.91 29.67
N ASP A 411 2.45 26.08 30.33
CA ASP A 411 3.91 26.07 30.17
C ASP A 411 4.34 25.64 28.76
N GLU A 412 3.78 24.57 28.23
CA GLU A 412 4.05 24.13 26.85
C GLU A 412 3.64 25.17 25.80
N LEU A 413 2.48 25.85 26.00
CA LEU A 413 2.04 26.94 25.13
C LEU A 413 2.98 28.15 25.24
N ALA A 414 3.44 28.50 26.47
CA ALA A 414 4.37 29.59 26.69
C ALA A 414 5.70 29.36 25.99
N ASN A 415 6.26 28.15 26.12
CA ASN A 415 7.49 27.73 25.47
C ASN A 415 7.36 27.59 23.96
N GLY A 416 6.14 27.64 23.42
CA GLY A 416 5.85 27.52 22.00
C GLY A 416 6.08 26.11 21.45
N SER A 417 6.14 25.07 22.27
CA SER A 417 6.25 23.67 21.84
C SER A 417 4.96 23.14 21.18
N ILE A 418 3.83 23.71 21.55
CA ILE A 418 2.49 23.40 21.02
C ILE A 418 1.71 24.67 20.67
N CYS A 419 0.68 24.50 19.86
CA CYS A 419 -0.46 25.41 19.78
C CYS A 419 -1.76 24.67 20.12
N PHE A 420 -2.80 25.40 20.44
CA PHE A 420 -4.14 24.84 20.64
C PHE A 420 -5.03 25.17 19.46
N GLY A 421 -6.02 24.34 19.19
CA GLY A 421 -7.00 24.56 18.15
C GLY A 421 -8.36 23.97 18.47
N LYS A 422 -9.38 24.45 17.75
CA LYS A 422 -10.73 23.87 17.80
C LYS A 422 -10.79 22.64 16.93
N TYR A 423 -11.02 21.50 17.54
CA TYR A 423 -11.04 20.19 16.93
C TYR A 423 -12.43 19.58 16.86
N HIS A 424 -12.73 18.88 15.78
CA HIS A 424 -13.92 18.07 15.57
C HIS A 424 -13.55 16.76 14.90
N PHE A 425 -14.18 15.68 15.34
CA PHE A 425 -14.02 14.32 14.79
C PHE A 425 -15.37 13.72 14.47
N SER A 426 -15.49 13.10 13.31
CA SER A 426 -16.63 12.26 12.96
C SER A 426 -16.23 11.14 12.00
N VAL A 427 -16.98 10.04 12.06
CA VAL A 427 -16.87 8.93 11.11
C VAL A 427 -18.24 8.69 10.50
N VAL A 428 -18.34 8.68 9.18
CA VAL A 428 -19.52 8.23 8.45
C VAL A 428 -19.25 6.82 7.95
N VAL A 429 -20.05 5.86 8.40
CA VAL A 429 -19.97 4.44 8.03
C VAL A 429 -21.07 4.15 7.01
N TYR A 430 -20.73 3.44 5.94
CA TYR A 430 -21.63 3.11 4.84
C TYR A 430 -21.97 1.63 4.80
N GLY A 431 -23.13 1.32 4.25
CA GLY A 431 -23.59 -0.06 4.02
C GLY A 431 -24.72 -0.12 2.99
N ASP A 432 -24.94 -1.30 2.41
CA ASP A 432 -25.95 -1.49 1.36
C ASP A 432 -27.36 -1.70 1.94
N THR A 433 -27.43 -2.16 3.20
CA THR A 433 -28.69 -2.33 3.94
C THR A 433 -28.61 -1.68 5.31
N LEU A 434 -29.77 -1.39 5.90
CA LEU A 434 -29.83 -0.83 7.26
C LEU A 434 -29.19 -1.78 8.29
N ARG A 435 -29.37 -3.09 8.14
CA ARG A 435 -28.77 -4.10 9.03
C ARG A 435 -27.26 -4.16 8.88
N ASP A 436 -26.75 -4.05 7.66
CA ASP A 436 -25.34 -4.05 7.37
C ASP A 436 -24.65 -2.83 7.98
N VAL A 437 -25.17 -1.62 7.72
CA VAL A 437 -24.58 -0.41 8.30
C VAL A 437 -24.66 -0.40 9.82
N GLU A 438 -25.67 -1.01 10.42
CA GLU A 438 -25.79 -1.13 11.86
C GLU A 438 -24.71 -2.03 12.46
N LYS A 439 -24.49 -3.21 11.85
CA LYS A 439 -23.39 -4.13 12.24
C LYS A 439 -22.03 -3.46 12.11
N LYS A 440 -21.76 -2.82 10.97
CA LYS A 440 -20.49 -2.11 10.70
C LYS A 440 -20.26 -0.96 11.68
N THR A 441 -21.33 -0.18 11.98
CA THR A 441 -21.21 0.94 12.93
C THR A 441 -20.96 0.46 14.35
N ASN A 442 -21.62 -0.59 14.79
CA ASN A 442 -21.37 -1.16 16.12
C ASN A 442 -19.93 -1.69 16.25
N ALA A 443 -19.40 -2.35 15.21
CA ALA A 443 -18.00 -2.76 15.16
C ALA A 443 -17.03 -1.56 15.23
N MET A 444 -17.34 -0.47 14.53
CA MET A 444 -16.56 0.78 14.59
C MET A 444 -16.57 1.39 16.01
N VAL A 445 -17.73 1.47 16.65
CA VAL A 445 -17.84 1.98 18.02
C VAL A 445 -17.08 1.09 19.00
N SER A 446 -17.18 -0.25 18.88
CA SER A 446 -16.41 -1.18 19.70
C SER A 446 -14.92 -0.96 19.54
N LYS A 447 -14.43 -0.88 18.30
CA LYS A 447 -13.00 -0.67 18.03
C LYS A 447 -12.49 0.65 18.59
N LEU A 448 -13.26 1.74 18.47
CA LEU A 448 -12.92 3.02 19.08
C LEU A 448 -12.90 2.94 20.62
N SER A 449 -13.79 2.15 21.21
CA SER A 449 -13.81 1.92 22.68
C SER A 449 -12.60 1.09 23.13
N ASP A 450 -12.19 0.10 22.37
CA ASP A 450 -10.98 -0.70 22.63
C ASP A 450 -9.71 0.17 22.67
N ILE A 451 -9.67 1.22 21.83
CA ILE A 451 -8.58 2.21 21.76
C ILE A 451 -8.66 3.22 22.93
N GLY A 452 -9.78 3.25 23.66
CA GLY A 452 -9.99 4.12 24.82
C GLY A 452 -10.83 5.39 24.56
N PHE A 453 -11.44 5.54 23.37
CA PHE A 453 -12.35 6.64 23.09
C PHE A 453 -13.79 6.28 23.45
N LEU A 454 -14.48 7.17 24.13
CA LEU A 454 -15.93 7.04 24.28
C LEU A 454 -16.63 7.57 23.04
N ALA A 455 -16.91 6.68 22.09
CA ALA A 455 -17.61 7.01 20.86
C ALA A 455 -19.13 6.88 21.03
N SER A 456 -19.90 7.66 20.28
CA SER A 456 -21.36 7.58 20.26
C SER A 456 -21.91 7.73 18.84
N ILE A 457 -22.97 6.96 18.55
CA ILE A 457 -23.70 7.10 17.29
C ILE A 457 -24.48 8.42 17.32
N SER A 458 -24.28 9.26 16.31
CA SER A 458 -24.95 10.56 16.18
C SER A 458 -26.47 10.33 15.92
N ASN A 459 -27.30 10.96 16.75
CA ASN A 459 -28.76 10.87 16.64
C ASN A 459 -29.42 12.26 16.59
N ILE A 460 -29.18 13.09 17.62
CA ILE A 460 -29.84 14.40 17.77
C ILE A 460 -29.44 15.34 16.66
N ALA A 461 -28.16 15.34 16.31
CA ALA A 461 -27.54 16.24 15.32
C ALA A 461 -27.03 15.52 14.06
N LEU A 462 -27.57 14.35 13.73
CA LEU A 462 -27.13 13.52 12.60
C LEU A 462 -26.96 14.32 11.28
N PRO A 463 -27.90 15.18 10.84
CA PRO A 463 -27.67 16.01 9.65
C PRO A 463 -26.49 16.96 9.81
N ALA A 464 -26.28 17.54 11.00
CA ALA A 464 -25.14 18.42 11.26
C ALA A 464 -23.82 17.67 11.16
N THR A 465 -23.73 16.46 11.75
CA THR A 465 -22.56 15.59 11.68
C THR A 465 -22.23 15.22 10.23
N TYR A 466 -23.24 14.86 9.46
CA TYR A 466 -23.06 14.52 8.04
C TYR A 466 -22.53 15.70 7.22
N PHE A 467 -23.14 16.88 7.34
CA PHE A 467 -22.71 18.05 6.58
C PHE A 467 -21.43 18.71 7.15
N ALA A 468 -21.04 18.39 8.38
CA ALA A 468 -19.78 18.87 8.97
C ALA A 468 -18.53 18.27 8.33
N GLN A 469 -18.67 17.14 7.59
CA GLN A 469 -17.55 16.56 6.85
C GLN A 469 -17.10 17.44 5.67
N PHE A 470 -17.93 18.36 5.17
CA PHE A 470 -17.56 19.22 4.06
C PHE A 470 -16.63 20.34 4.52
N PRO A 471 -15.41 20.45 3.95
CA PRO A 471 -14.50 21.55 4.28
C PRO A 471 -15.18 22.92 4.21
N ALA A 472 -14.87 23.77 5.18
CA ALA A 472 -15.46 25.08 5.43
C ALA A 472 -16.85 25.12 6.12
N ASN A 473 -17.49 24.00 6.40
CA ASN A 473 -18.73 23.98 7.18
C ASN A 473 -18.51 24.14 8.70
N PHE A 474 -17.76 25.16 9.10
CA PHE A 474 -17.35 25.38 10.49
C PHE A 474 -18.50 25.52 11.47
N ALA A 475 -19.59 26.16 11.07
CA ALA A 475 -20.70 26.55 11.95
C ALA A 475 -21.57 25.38 12.43
N ILE A 476 -21.50 24.24 11.75
CA ILE A 476 -22.36 23.07 12.02
C ILE A 476 -21.61 21.88 12.61
N ARG A 477 -20.32 22.01 12.93
CA ARG A 477 -19.54 20.97 13.62
C ARG A 477 -20.13 20.69 15.01
N PRO A 478 -20.58 19.47 15.34
CA PRO A 478 -21.40 19.24 16.55
C PRO A 478 -20.61 19.31 17.85
N ARG A 479 -19.54 18.56 17.97
CA ARG A 479 -18.75 18.41 19.20
C ARG A 479 -17.37 19.04 18.99
N LEU A 480 -17.29 20.36 19.27
CA LEU A 480 -16.04 21.10 19.20
C LEU A 480 -15.32 21.07 20.54
N HIS A 481 -14.10 20.59 20.52
CA HIS A 481 -13.21 20.55 21.68
C HIS A 481 -11.94 21.35 21.39
N SER A 482 -11.22 21.76 22.41
CA SER A 482 -9.90 22.36 22.24
C SER A 482 -8.85 21.30 22.56
N ILE A 483 -7.95 21.01 21.60
CA ILE A 483 -6.84 20.06 21.79
C ILE A 483 -5.53 20.71 21.36
N SER A 484 -4.40 20.14 21.80
CA SER A 484 -3.08 20.58 21.37
C SER A 484 -2.75 20.14 19.94
N SER A 485 -1.81 20.80 19.29
CA SER A 485 -1.30 20.42 17.97
C SER A 485 -0.58 19.07 17.98
N LYS A 486 0.04 18.66 19.10
CA LYS A 486 0.63 17.33 19.26
C LYS A 486 -0.46 16.25 19.30
N ASN A 487 -1.57 16.46 20.06
CA ASN A 487 -2.69 15.53 20.05
C ASN A 487 -3.31 15.42 18.65
N TYR A 488 -3.48 16.57 17.95
CA TYR A 488 -4.01 16.53 16.58
C TYR A 488 -3.08 15.77 15.62
N ALA A 489 -1.76 16.01 15.69
CA ALA A 489 -0.77 15.29 14.91
C ALA A 489 -0.81 13.77 15.20
N SER A 490 -1.01 13.36 16.44
CA SER A 490 -1.16 11.95 16.84
C SER A 490 -2.43 11.31 16.27
N LEU A 491 -3.57 12.04 16.32
CA LEU A 491 -4.87 11.56 15.82
C LEU A 491 -4.93 11.52 14.29
N MET A 492 -4.26 12.45 13.62
CA MET A 492 -4.22 12.55 12.17
C MET A 492 -3.18 11.62 11.55
N ALA A 493 -2.02 11.47 12.19
CA ALA A 493 -0.83 10.68 11.89
C ALA A 493 -0.36 10.66 10.41
N MET A 494 -1.26 10.72 9.44
CA MET A 494 -1.02 10.51 8.01
C MET A 494 -0.31 9.19 7.71
N HIS A 495 -0.63 8.17 8.45
CA HIS A 495 -0.17 6.81 8.17
C HIS A 495 -0.93 6.24 6.97
N GLY A 496 -0.21 5.54 6.11
CA GLY A 496 -0.73 4.91 4.90
C GLY A 496 -0.07 3.56 4.67
N PHE A 497 -0.66 2.76 3.79
CA PHE A 497 -0.02 1.53 3.34
C PHE A 497 0.78 1.83 2.09
N ALA A 498 1.96 1.24 1.99
CA ALA A 498 2.74 1.31 0.76
C ALA A 498 1.90 0.79 -0.40
N SER A 499 1.88 1.50 -1.50
CA SER A 499 1.11 1.13 -2.70
C SER A 499 1.98 0.49 -3.78
N GLY A 500 3.29 0.68 -3.75
CA GLY A 500 4.16 0.34 -4.86
C GLY A 500 3.87 1.21 -6.10
N ARG A 501 4.40 0.82 -7.24
CA ARG A 501 4.26 1.57 -8.49
C ARG A 501 3.52 0.77 -9.56
N LYS A 502 2.34 1.24 -9.97
CA LYS A 502 1.49 0.57 -10.96
C LYS A 502 2.07 0.61 -12.37
N ASN A 503 2.39 1.81 -12.88
CA ASN A 503 2.75 2.04 -14.26
C ASN A 503 4.16 2.63 -14.40
N LYS A 504 4.71 2.62 -15.62
CA LYS A 504 6.02 3.17 -15.95
C LYS A 504 7.16 2.49 -15.19
N ASN A 505 7.11 1.17 -15.05
CA ASN A 505 8.23 0.36 -14.59
C ASN A 505 9.12 -0.03 -15.77
N CYS A 506 10.31 -0.56 -15.53
CA CYS A 506 11.29 -0.84 -16.59
C CYS A 506 10.77 -1.73 -17.72
N TRP A 507 9.95 -2.72 -17.37
CA TRP A 507 9.36 -3.65 -18.35
C TRP A 507 7.89 -3.34 -18.70
N GLY A 508 7.32 -2.24 -18.17
CA GLY A 508 5.93 -1.84 -18.40
C GLY A 508 5.16 -1.61 -17.09
N ASP A 509 4.00 -2.18 -16.96
CA ASP A 509 3.20 -2.11 -15.73
C ASP A 509 3.79 -3.01 -14.62
N ALA A 510 3.24 -2.89 -13.41
CA ALA A 510 3.66 -3.71 -12.29
C ALA A 510 3.63 -5.21 -12.61
N VAL A 511 4.53 -5.99 -12.00
CA VAL A 511 4.57 -7.46 -12.19
C VAL A 511 3.26 -8.09 -11.76
N THR A 512 2.78 -7.74 -10.57
CA THR A 512 1.51 -8.25 -10.03
C THR A 512 0.98 -7.28 -8.97
N ILE A 513 -0.28 -7.49 -8.56
CA ILE A 513 -0.87 -6.82 -7.40
C ILE A 513 -0.83 -7.81 -6.23
N LEU A 514 -0.26 -7.41 -5.11
CA LEU A 514 -0.30 -8.14 -3.85
C LEU A 514 -1.34 -7.50 -2.92
N LYS A 515 -1.82 -8.25 -1.94
CA LYS A 515 -2.81 -7.76 -0.97
C LYS A 515 -2.14 -7.41 0.35
N THR A 516 -2.30 -6.18 0.81
CA THR A 516 -1.86 -5.76 2.14
C THR A 516 -2.79 -6.30 3.24
N PRO A 517 -2.40 -6.31 4.52
CA PRO A 517 -3.27 -6.72 5.63
C PRO A 517 -4.56 -5.91 5.76
N SER A 518 -4.56 -4.65 5.31
CA SER A 518 -5.75 -3.78 5.30
C SER A 518 -6.71 -4.08 4.14
N GLY A 519 -6.32 -4.97 3.20
CA GLY A 519 -7.06 -5.27 1.99
C GLY A 519 -6.78 -4.31 0.82
N THR A 520 -5.80 -3.41 0.95
CA THR A 520 -5.40 -2.50 -0.13
C THR A 520 -4.47 -3.19 -1.12
N PRO A 521 -4.48 -2.79 -2.41
CA PRO A 521 -3.57 -3.32 -3.41
C PRO A 521 -2.14 -2.77 -3.22
N TYR A 522 -1.13 -3.64 -3.39
CA TYR A 522 0.26 -3.27 -3.51
C TYR A 522 0.80 -3.70 -4.87
N TYR A 523 1.31 -2.76 -5.67
CA TYR A 523 1.85 -3.00 -7.02
C TYR A 523 3.31 -3.44 -6.94
N PHE A 524 3.52 -4.75 -7.00
CA PHE A 524 4.86 -5.32 -6.88
C PHE A 524 5.67 -5.19 -8.16
N ASN A 525 6.94 -4.82 -8.00
CA ASN A 525 7.97 -4.77 -9.04
C ASN A 525 9.29 -5.26 -8.49
N PHE A 526 10.09 -5.95 -9.31
CA PHE A 526 11.46 -6.28 -8.97
C PHE A 526 12.36 -5.03 -9.03
N HIS A 527 12.23 -4.22 -10.07
CA HIS A 527 13.05 -3.04 -10.29
C HIS A 527 12.81 -1.95 -9.25
N GLU A 528 13.89 -1.33 -8.77
CA GLU A 528 13.86 -0.20 -7.86
C GLU A 528 13.83 1.12 -8.64
N ILE A 529 12.65 1.59 -9.01
CA ILE A 529 12.48 2.86 -9.72
C ILE A 529 12.38 3.99 -8.70
N LYS A 530 13.23 5.01 -8.86
CA LYS A 530 13.29 6.18 -7.96
C LYS A 530 12.51 7.37 -8.52
N THR A 531 12.52 7.57 -9.83
CA THR A 531 11.88 8.71 -10.50
C THR A 531 11.17 8.27 -11.77
N ASP A 532 10.30 9.13 -12.31
CA ASP A 532 9.64 8.88 -13.60
C ASP A 532 10.60 8.86 -14.80
N ASP A 533 11.77 9.48 -14.64
CA ASP A 533 12.83 9.49 -15.67
C ASP A 533 13.55 8.16 -15.79
N ASP A 534 13.34 7.24 -14.85
CA ASP A 534 13.93 5.90 -14.88
C ASP A 534 13.16 4.93 -15.79
N PHE A 535 12.01 5.35 -16.30
CA PHE A 535 11.23 4.55 -17.24
C PHE A 535 12.01 4.25 -18.53
N GLY A 536 12.12 2.95 -18.85
CA GLY A 536 12.83 2.50 -20.04
C GLY A 536 14.36 2.46 -19.92
N LYS A 537 14.95 2.74 -18.75
CA LYS A 537 16.37 2.50 -18.51
C LYS A 537 16.65 1.03 -18.22
N ASP A 538 17.70 0.50 -18.82
CA ASP A 538 18.07 -0.92 -18.73
C ASP A 538 18.99 -1.25 -17.52
N ASP A 539 19.49 -0.25 -16.80
CA ASP A 539 20.51 -0.40 -15.76
C ASP A 539 19.99 -0.29 -14.32
N ILE A 540 18.69 -0.47 -14.13
CA ILE A 540 18.05 -0.36 -12.80
C ILE A 540 18.18 -1.68 -12.03
N LEU A 541 18.52 -1.55 -10.74
CA LEU A 541 18.67 -2.71 -9.84
C LEU A 541 17.32 -3.43 -9.65
N ALA A 542 17.35 -4.75 -9.76
CA ALA A 542 16.17 -5.59 -9.63
C ALA A 542 16.43 -6.94 -8.92
N ASN A 543 17.69 -7.24 -8.57
CA ASN A 543 17.99 -8.48 -7.87
C ASN A 543 17.20 -8.55 -6.57
N THR A 544 16.71 -9.73 -6.24
CA THR A 544 15.79 -9.92 -5.11
C THR A 544 16.21 -11.12 -4.27
N LEU A 545 16.22 -10.95 -2.95
CA LEU A 545 16.45 -12.03 -2.00
C LEU A 545 15.11 -12.44 -1.37
N VAL A 546 14.77 -13.72 -1.37
CA VAL A 546 13.58 -14.28 -0.75
C VAL A 546 13.99 -15.17 0.41
N VAL A 547 13.62 -14.78 1.62
CA VAL A 547 13.98 -15.49 2.87
C VAL A 547 12.73 -16.04 3.52
N GLY A 548 12.73 -17.33 3.85
CA GLY A 548 11.58 -17.94 4.53
C GLY A 548 11.79 -19.40 4.87
N GLN A 549 11.42 -19.80 6.08
CA GLN A 549 11.55 -21.20 6.54
C GLN A 549 10.76 -22.18 5.64
N SER A 550 11.08 -23.45 5.73
CA SER A 550 10.32 -24.51 5.08
C SER A 550 8.84 -24.46 5.48
N GLY A 551 7.94 -24.52 4.50
CA GLY A 551 6.49 -24.44 4.71
C GLY A 551 5.92 -23.03 4.84
N SER A 552 6.72 -21.98 4.80
CA SER A 552 6.23 -20.59 4.81
C SER A 552 5.62 -20.12 3.48
N GLY A 553 5.69 -20.93 2.42
CA GLY A 553 5.17 -20.60 1.09
C GLY A 553 6.20 -19.99 0.13
N LYS A 554 7.50 -20.06 0.42
CA LYS A 554 8.59 -19.52 -0.40
C LYS A 554 8.51 -19.98 -1.87
N THR A 555 8.44 -21.30 -2.11
CA THR A 555 8.39 -21.87 -3.47
C THR A 555 7.12 -21.42 -4.22
N VAL A 556 5.98 -21.37 -3.52
CA VAL A 556 4.72 -20.84 -4.11
C VAL A 556 4.86 -19.37 -4.52
N LEU A 557 5.47 -18.55 -3.66
CA LEU A 557 5.73 -17.14 -3.94
C LEU A 557 6.63 -16.98 -5.16
N MET A 558 7.75 -17.71 -5.22
CA MET A 558 8.71 -17.65 -6.32
C MET A 558 8.08 -18.12 -7.65
N ASN A 559 7.35 -19.24 -7.65
CA ASN A 559 6.63 -19.73 -8.82
C ASN A 559 5.56 -18.74 -9.29
N PHE A 560 4.76 -18.20 -8.37
CA PHE A 560 3.75 -17.20 -8.71
C PHE A 560 4.37 -15.92 -9.32
N LEU A 561 5.49 -15.44 -8.78
CA LEU A 561 6.18 -14.29 -9.33
C LEU A 561 6.78 -14.56 -10.72
N LEU A 562 7.29 -15.79 -10.96
CA LEU A 562 7.72 -16.23 -12.30
C LEU A 562 6.55 -16.25 -13.27
N ASP A 563 5.39 -16.78 -12.86
CA ASP A 563 4.19 -16.84 -13.68
C ASP A 563 3.73 -15.45 -14.10
N GLN A 564 3.72 -14.52 -13.17
CA GLN A 564 3.33 -13.13 -13.42
C GLN A 564 4.35 -12.37 -14.30
N LEU A 565 5.62 -12.78 -14.28
CA LEU A 565 6.64 -12.25 -15.20
C LEU A 565 6.40 -12.68 -16.64
N CYS A 566 5.76 -13.82 -16.88
CA CYS A 566 5.52 -14.34 -18.23
C CYS A 566 4.68 -13.39 -19.10
N LYS A 567 3.92 -12.45 -18.54
CA LYS A 567 3.23 -11.40 -19.32
C LYS A 567 4.20 -10.53 -20.13
N PHE A 568 5.44 -10.35 -19.62
CA PHE A 568 6.46 -9.56 -20.31
C PHE A 568 7.15 -10.30 -21.47
N GLN A 569 6.71 -11.51 -21.80
CA GLN A 569 7.07 -12.22 -23.03
C GLN A 569 6.22 -11.76 -24.22
N ASP A 570 5.08 -11.10 -23.96
CA ASP A 570 4.25 -10.55 -25.03
C ASP A 570 4.98 -9.42 -25.75
N ARG A 571 4.96 -9.51 -27.07
CA ARG A 571 5.63 -8.58 -27.98
C ARG A 571 5.13 -7.14 -27.81
N SER A 572 3.86 -6.96 -27.46
CA SER A 572 3.25 -5.64 -27.24
C SER A 572 3.83 -4.88 -26.03
N THR A 573 4.52 -5.58 -25.12
CA THR A 573 5.12 -4.98 -23.93
C THR A 573 6.51 -4.38 -24.18
N PHE A 574 7.10 -4.63 -25.37
CA PHE A 574 8.41 -4.09 -25.74
C PHE A 574 8.26 -2.74 -26.46
N LEU A 575 9.22 -1.86 -26.27
CA LEU A 575 9.28 -0.61 -27.01
C LEU A 575 9.54 -0.87 -28.50
N ASP A 576 8.84 -0.16 -29.36
CA ASP A 576 9.00 -0.32 -30.84
C ASP A 576 10.43 -0.02 -31.30
N SER A 577 11.14 0.86 -30.59
CA SER A 577 12.52 1.25 -30.88
C SER A 577 13.57 0.16 -30.63
N LEU A 578 13.22 -0.93 -29.92
CA LEU A 578 14.16 -2.00 -29.62
C LEU A 578 14.42 -2.86 -30.84
N PRO A 579 15.69 -3.33 -31.07
CA PRO A 579 16.01 -4.31 -32.10
C PRO A 579 15.23 -5.62 -31.88
N GLU A 580 14.85 -6.29 -32.97
CA GLU A 580 14.04 -7.53 -32.93
C GLU A 580 14.68 -8.66 -32.13
N ASN A 581 16.01 -8.80 -32.17
CA ASN A 581 16.73 -9.80 -31.40
C ASN A 581 16.67 -9.55 -29.90
N LYS A 582 16.39 -8.33 -29.47
CA LYS A 582 16.21 -7.96 -28.04
C LYS A 582 14.75 -8.01 -27.58
N LYS A 583 13.78 -8.13 -28.48
CA LYS A 583 12.35 -8.28 -28.18
C LYS A 583 12.02 -9.72 -27.76
N LYS A 584 12.85 -10.28 -26.88
CA LYS A 584 12.70 -11.62 -26.30
C LYS A 584 12.76 -11.53 -24.77
N ALA A 585 12.13 -12.49 -24.12
CA ALA A 585 12.23 -12.67 -22.68
C ALA A 585 12.49 -14.15 -22.38
N THR A 586 13.49 -14.44 -21.59
CA THR A 586 13.87 -15.82 -21.23
C THR A 586 14.07 -15.90 -19.71
N TYR A 587 13.43 -16.88 -19.10
CA TYR A 587 13.42 -17.06 -17.65
C TYR A 587 13.93 -18.44 -17.28
N PHE A 588 14.74 -18.51 -16.23
CA PHE A 588 15.31 -19.73 -15.68
C PHE A 588 14.88 -19.91 -14.24
N TYR A 589 14.66 -21.16 -13.88
CA TYR A 589 14.42 -21.59 -12.51
C TYR A 589 15.37 -22.75 -12.16
N LEU A 590 16.32 -22.50 -11.28
CA LEU A 590 17.15 -23.52 -10.68
C LEU A 590 16.44 -24.06 -9.46
N ASP A 591 15.97 -25.27 -9.56
CA ASP A 591 15.08 -25.93 -8.62
C ASP A 591 15.85 -26.87 -7.69
N LYS A 592 15.33 -27.05 -6.50
CA LYS A 592 15.74 -28.11 -5.59
C LYS A 592 14.50 -28.83 -5.08
N ASP A 593 14.60 -30.16 -4.97
CA ASP A 593 13.48 -31.04 -4.57
C ASP A 593 12.29 -31.05 -5.56
N LYS A 594 12.50 -30.59 -6.80
CA LYS A 594 11.50 -30.63 -7.89
C LYS A 594 10.22 -29.84 -7.57
N GLY A 595 10.34 -28.81 -6.75
CA GLY A 595 9.22 -27.99 -6.28
C GLY A 595 8.55 -27.14 -7.37
N ALA A 596 9.31 -26.74 -8.39
CA ALA A 596 8.83 -25.95 -9.52
C ALA A 596 8.46 -26.79 -10.75
N MET A 597 8.71 -28.10 -10.77
CA MET A 597 8.58 -28.95 -11.96
C MET A 597 7.18 -28.88 -12.57
N GLY A 598 6.13 -29.03 -11.75
CA GLY A 598 4.75 -28.95 -12.23
C GLY A 598 4.41 -27.59 -12.82
N ASN A 599 4.90 -26.51 -12.22
CA ASN A 599 4.70 -25.14 -12.69
C ASN A 599 5.40 -24.89 -14.04
N ILE A 600 6.67 -25.26 -14.16
CA ILE A 600 7.43 -25.08 -15.42
C ILE A 600 6.78 -25.84 -16.58
N ILE A 601 6.29 -27.07 -16.36
CA ILE A 601 5.55 -27.83 -17.37
C ILE A 601 4.23 -27.12 -17.74
N ALA A 602 3.51 -26.60 -16.76
CA ALA A 602 2.27 -25.87 -17.00
C ALA A 602 2.49 -24.56 -17.76
N LEU A 603 3.66 -23.94 -17.61
CA LEU A 603 4.08 -22.77 -18.39
C LEU A 603 4.44 -23.11 -19.84
N GLY A 604 4.51 -24.39 -20.23
CA GLY A 604 5.03 -24.83 -21.53
C GLY A 604 6.55 -24.77 -21.61
N GLY A 605 7.23 -24.69 -20.46
CA GLY A 605 8.67 -24.64 -20.35
C GLY A 605 9.34 -26.01 -20.48
N LYS A 606 10.66 -26.03 -20.61
CA LYS A 606 11.49 -27.25 -20.60
C LYS A 606 12.05 -27.45 -19.18
N TYR A 607 11.73 -28.60 -18.58
CA TYR A 607 12.28 -28.99 -17.27
C TYR A 607 13.29 -30.10 -17.42
N ILE A 608 14.54 -29.84 -17.04
CA ILE A 608 15.67 -30.79 -17.13
C ILE A 608 15.85 -31.40 -15.74
N SER A 609 15.57 -32.70 -15.63
CA SER A 609 15.76 -33.48 -14.43
C SER A 609 16.76 -34.59 -14.71
N ILE A 610 17.78 -34.70 -13.89
CA ILE A 610 18.89 -35.64 -14.05
C ILE A 610 18.95 -36.53 -12.80
N ASP A 611 18.81 -37.83 -13.02
CA ASP A 611 18.92 -38.81 -11.96
C ASP A 611 20.41 -39.09 -11.69
N GLY A 612 20.81 -39.13 -10.42
CA GLY A 612 22.19 -39.35 -10.01
C GLY A 612 22.79 -40.64 -10.58
N GLY A 613 23.97 -40.52 -11.21
CA GLY A 613 24.64 -41.62 -11.86
C GLY A 613 24.19 -41.96 -13.29
N ALA A 614 23.08 -41.36 -13.76
CA ALA A 614 22.70 -41.45 -15.18
C ALA A 614 23.43 -40.37 -16.02
N PRO A 615 23.72 -40.64 -17.32
CA PRO A 615 24.32 -39.62 -18.19
C PRO A 615 23.53 -38.32 -18.18
N THR A 616 24.19 -37.21 -17.83
CA THR A 616 23.56 -35.88 -17.78
C THR A 616 23.21 -35.35 -19.16
N GLY A 617 23.89 -35.82 -20.19
CA GLY A 617 23.88 -35.24 -21.53
C GLY A 617 24.65 -33.91 -21.58
N PHE A 618 25.52 -33.59 -20.62
CA PHE A 618 26.35 -32.36 -20.66
C PHE A 618 27.67 -32.64 -21.34
N ASN A 619 28.00 -31.78 -22.32
CA ASN A 619 29.29 -31.79 -23.00
C ASN A 619 29.80 -30.38 -23.17
N PRO A 620 30.68 -29.88 -22.24
CA PRO A 620 31.15 -28.52 -22.24
C PRO A 620 32.00 -28.14 -23.46
N PHE A 621 32.43 -29.10 -24.24
CA PHE A 621 33.21 -28.87 -25.47
C PHE A 621 32.35 -28.55 -26.70
N MET A 622 31.05 -28.79 -26.65
CA MET A 622 30.09 -28.43 -27.68
C MET A 622 29.64 -26.96 -27.64
N VAL A 623 30.53 -26.06 -27.32
CA VAL A 623 30.35 -24.61 -27.39
C VAL A 623 31.15 -24.02 -28.54
N ASP A 624 30.79 -22.80 -28.98
CA ASP A 624 31.53 -22.09 -30.01
C ASP A 624 32.93 -21.72 -29.52
N THR A 625 33.95 -21.81 -30.39
CA THR A 625 35.34 -21.52 -30.06
C THR A 625 35.60 -20.02 -29.98
N THR A 626 35.10 -19.39 -28.88
CA THR A 626 35.33 -17.98 -28.55
C THR A 626 36.35 -17.87 -27.40
N PRO A 627 37.09 -16.75 -27.28
CA PRO A 627 38.02 -16.53 -26.19
C PRO A 627 37.34 -16.67 -24.80
N GLU A 628 36.07 -16.24 -24.69
CA GLU A 628 35.32 -16.32 -23.43
C GLU A 628 34.95 -17.76 -23.07
N ASN A 629 34.44 -18.53 -24.05
CA ASN A 629 34.10 -19.94 -23.85
C ASN A 629 35.34 -20.76 -23.52
N LEU A 630 36.45 -20.49 -24.22
CA LEU A 630 37.71 -21.17 -23.94
C LEU A 630 38.18 -20.88 -22.52
N ARG A 631 38.09 -19.65 -22.04
CA ARG A 631 38.44 -19.25 -20.65
C ARG A 631 37.56 -20.01 -19.63
N LYS A 632 36.22 -20.01 -19.83
CA LYS A 632 35.28 -20.69 -18.95
C LYS A 632 35.49 -22.21 -18.95
N LEU A 633 35.74 -22.82 -20.12
CA LEU A 633 36.06 -24.23 -20.26
C LEU A 633 37.34 -24.61 -19.49
N LYS A 634 38.40 -23.82 -19.60
CA LYS A 634 39.64 -24.02 -18.86
C LYS A 634 39.42 -23.97 -17.34
N ILE A 635 38.58 -23.05 -16.85
CA ILE A 635 38.21 -22.98 -15.43
C ILE A 635 37.48 -24.25 -15.03
N LEU A 636 36.48 -24.67 -15.81
CA LEU A 636 35.71 -25.88 -15.54
C LEU A 636 36.64 -27.12 -15.45
N ILE A 637 37.47 -27.35 -16.48
CA ILE A 637 38.36 -28.53 -16.48
C ILE A 637 39.37 -28.46 -15.36
N LYS A 638 39.88 -27.27 -15.03
CA LYS A 638 40.74 -27.08 -13.85
C LYS A 638 40.02 -27.49 -12.56
N MET A 639 38.75 -27.13 -12.40
CA MET A 639 37.95 -27.56 -11.22
C MET A 639 37.83 -29.09 -11.13
N LEU A 640 37.77 -29.82 -12.27
CA LEU A 640 37.65 -31.27 -12.28
C LEU A 640 38.88 -31.97 -11.74
N VAL A 641 40.10 -31.42 -11.99
CA VAL A 641 41.41 -32.01 -11.64
C VAL A 641 42.02 -31.43 -10.35
N THR A 642 41.46 -30.37 -9.76
CA THR A 642 41.90 -29.76 -8.49
C THR A 642 40.93 -30.05 -7.35
N LYS A 643 40.89 -31.27 -6.87
CA LYS A 643 40.10 -31.67 -5.72
C LYS A 643 40.69 -31.19 -4.41
N ASN A 644 39.84 -30.78 -3.48
CA ASN A 644 40.25 -30.56 -2.06
C ASN A 644 41.38 -29.55 -1.85
N GLY A 645 41.52 -28.57 -2.75
CA GLY A 645 42.57 -27.51 -2.65
C GLY A 645 43.95 -27.92 -3.22
N GLU A 646 44.00 -29.01 -4.00
CA GLU A 646 45.16 -29.33 -4.80
C GLU A 646 45.47 -28.17 -5.78
N ILE A 647 46.73 -27.79 -5.87
CA ILE A 647 47.20 -26.72 -6.77
C ILE A 647 47.92 -27.41 -7.96
N LEU A 648 47.51 -27.06 -9.18
CA LEU A 648 48.24 -27.47 -10.37
C LEU A 648 49.63 -26.80 -10.42
N THR A 649 50.62 -27.57 -10.77
CA THR A 649 51.92 -27.02 -11.13
C THR A 649 51.83 -26.21 -12.43
N THR A 650 52.75 -25.29 -12.65
CA THR A 650 52.75 -24.47 -13.88
C THR A 650 52.81 -25.32 -15.14
N LEU A 651 53.52 -26.46 -15.06
CA LEU A 651 53.63 -27.40 -16.19
C LEU A 651 52.32 -28.15 -16.45
N GLU A 652 51.67 -28.67 -15.40
CA GLU A 652 50.35 -29.33 -15.52
C GLU A 652 49.33 -28.36 -16.10
N GLU A 653 49.26 -27.12 -15.63
CA GLU A 653 48.35 -26.11 -16.12
C GLU A 653 48.60 -25.79 -17.60
N LYS A 654 49.86 -25.70 -18.03
CA LYS A 654 50.24 -25.46 -19.42
C LYS A 654 49.84 -26.66 -20.27
N ASN A 655 50.13 -27.89 -19.84
CA ASN A 655 49.78 -29.12 -20.61
C ASN A 655 48.29 -29.28 -20.71
N LEU A 656 47.53 -29.08 -19.67
CA LEU A 656 46.09 -29.11 -19.66
C LEU A 656 45.49 -28.05 -20.60
N ASN A 657 45.93 -26.82 -20.54
CA ASN A 657 45.45 -25.77 -21.43
C ASN A 657 45.77 -26.07 -22.89
N ALA A 658 46.94 -26.61 -23.19
CA ALA A 658 47.33 -26.99 -24.56
C ALA A 658 46.45 -28.14 -25.09
N ALA A 659 46.14 -29.15 -24.26
CA ALA A 659 45.23 -30.25 -24.64
C ALA A 659 43.80 -29.74 -24.91
N ILE A 660 43.27 -28.86 -24.05
CA ILE A 660 41.96 -28.24 -24.25
C ILE A 660 41.94 -27.44 -25.55
N GLU A 661 42.94 -26.58 -25.78
CA GLU A 661 43.07 -25.79 -27.00
C GLU A 661 43.18 -26.68 -28.23
N SER A 662 43.91 -27.79 -28.17
CA SER A 662 43.99 -28.76 -29.29
C SER A 662 42.63 -29.32 -29.66
N VAL A 663 41.80 -29.70 -28.71
CA VAL A 663 40.44 -30.16 -28.97
C VAL A 663 39.56 -29.08 -29.55
N MET A 664 39.65 -27.87 -28.95
CA MET A 664 38.74 -26.75 -29.37
C MET A 664 39.08 -26.16 -30.77
N PHE A 665 40.37 -26.23 -31.20
CA PHE A 665 40.77 -25.64 -32.49
C PHE A 665 40.92 -26.68 -33.64
N ASN A 666 41.14 -27.94 -33.31
CA ASN A 666 41.37 -28.98 -34.34
C ASN A 666 40.12 -29.76 -34.73
N PHE A 667 39.09 -29.73 -33.92
CA PHE A 667 37.85 -30.44 -34.17
C PHE A 667 36.70 -29.44 -34.37
N GLU A 668 35.83 -29.71 -35.33
CA GLU A 668 34.58 -28.97 -35.49
C GLU A 668 33.65 -29.26 -34.31
N LYS A 669 32.69 -28.36 -34.02
CA LYS A 669 31.80 -28.42 -32.86
C LYS A 669 31.07 -29.79 -32.74
N GLU A 670 30.58 -30.29 -33.86
CA GLU A 670 29.84 -31.53 -33.95
C GLU A 670 30.69 -32.76 -33.77
N GLU A 671 32.02 -32.65 -33.94
CA GLU A 671 33.00 -33.71 -33.78
C GLU A 671 33.51 -33.86 -32.37
N ARG A 672 33.29 -32.87 -31.48
CA ARG A 672 33.78 -32.86 -30.08
C ARG A 672 32.93 -33.74 -29.16
N LYS A 673 32.52 -34.91 -29.67
CA LYS A 673 31.82 -35.91 -28.88
C LYS A 673 32.76 -36.47 -27.81
N PHE A 674 32.22 -36.67 -26.62
CA PHE A 674 33.05 -37.14 -25.48
C PHE A 674 34.30 -36.28 -25.24
N GLY A 675 34.11 -34.99 -25.05
CA GLY A 675 35.18 -33.98 -25.07
C GLY A 675 36.27 -34.21 -24.02
N ILE A 676 35.99 -34.78 -22.85
CA ILE A 676 36.99 -35.11 -21.86
C ILE A 676 37.87 -36.28 -22.35
N SER A 677 37.28 -37.30 -22.99
CA SER A 677 38.04 -38.37 -23.62
C SER A 677 38.97 -37.83 -24.69
N LEU A 678 38.53 -36.88 -25.51
CA LEU A 678 39.41 -36.22 -26.53
C LEU A 678 40.57 -35.44 -25.85
N VAL A 679 40.32 -34.71 -24.79
CA VAL A 679 41.41 -34.03 -24.06
C VAL A 679 42.44 -34.99 -23.52
N LEU A 680 41.98 -36.15 -22.99
CA LEU A 680 42.92 -37.19 -22.51
C LEU A 680 43.77 -37.74 -23.62
N GLU A 681 43.30 -37.90 -24.88
CA GLU A 681 44.12 -38.31 -26.03
C GLU A 681 45.23 -37.30 -26.39
N HIS A 682 44.97 -36.00 -26.17
CA HIS A 682 45.91 -34.92 -26.44
C HIS A 682 46.80 -34.54 -25.26
N LEU A 683 46.57 -35.15 -24.06
CA LEU A 683 47.33 -34.80 -22.85
C LEU A 683 48.66 -35.57 -22.87
N THR A 684 49.78 -34.84 -23.05
CA THR A 684 51.12 -35.40 -23.01
C THR A 684 51.67 -35.47 -21.58
N GLU A 685 51.45 -36.59 -20.90
CA GLU A 685 51.99 -36.86 -19.59
C GLU A 685 52.47 -38.25 -19.41
N ASP A 686 53.50 -38.39 -18.56
CA ASP A 686 54.04 -39.71 -18.16
C ASP A 686 53.08 -40.38 -17.15
N SER A 687 52.51 -41.52 -17.52
CA SER A 687 51.50 -42.26 -16.73
C SER A 687 52.06 -42.94 -15.50
N SER A 688 53.26 -42.66 -15.09
CA SER A 688 54.01 -43.36 -14.02
C SER A 688 53.70 -42.92 -12.62
N GLU A 689 53.04 -41.74 -12.43
CA GLU A 689 52.66 -41.19 -11.11
C GLU A 689 51.22 -41.52 -10.74
N THR A 690 51.00 -42.08 -9.56
CA THR A 690 49.67 -42.51 -9.06
C THR A 690 48.70 -41.35 -8.89
N ASN A 691 49.11 -40.12 -8.89
CA ASN A 691 48.28 -38.90 -8.81
C ASN A 691 48.63 -37.89 -9.93
N SER A 692 48.86 -38.40 -11.13
CA SER A 692 49.16 -37.53 -12.29
C SER A 692 47.92 -36.71 -12.72
N LEU A 693 48.14 -35.63 -13.43
CA LEU A 693 47.07 -34.85 -14.05
C LEU A 693 46.15 -35.73 -14.89
N ARG A 694 46.71 -36.66 -15.65
CA ARG A 694 45.98 -37.62 -16.46
C ARG A 694 45.09 -38.51 -15.61
N SER A 695 45.59 -39.12 -14.53
CA SER A 695 44.79 -40.00 -13.64
C SER A 695 43.66 -39.26 -12.93
N ARG A 696 43.84 -38.01 -12.61
CA ARG A 696 42.78 -37.15 -12.05
C ARG A 696 41.68 -36.86 -13.06
N LEU A 697 42.03 -36.58 -14.33
CA LEU A 697 41.04 -36.30 -15.39
C LEU A 697 40.34 -37.58 -15.87
N GLU A 698 41.04 -38.76 -15.86
CA GLU A 698 40.45 -40.05 -16.21
C GLU A 698 39.25 -40.43 -15.34
N LEU A 699 39.14 -39.93 -14.10
CA LEU A 699 37.95 -40.13 -13.27
C LEU A 699 36.67 -39.57 -13.91
N TRP A 700 36.81 -38.59 -14.79
CA TRP A 700 35.74 -37.92 -15.49
C TRP A 700 35.49 -38.41 -16.92
N GLN A 701 36.27 -39.42 -17.36
CA GLN A 701 36.11 -40.09 -18.62
C GLN A 701 34.91 -41.04 -18.60
N ARG A 702 34.21 -41.18 -19.68
CA ARG A 702 33.12 -42.14 -19.87
C ARG A 702 33.50 -43.53 -19.41
N GLY A 703 32.63 -44.14 -18.60
CA GLY A 703 32.86 -45.45 -17.99
C GLY A 703 33.55 -45.42 -16.62
N ASN A 704 34.14 -44.28 -16.22
CA ASN A 704 34.74 -44.06 -14.91
C ASN A 704 33.77 -43.36 -13.94
N LYS A 705 34.24 -43.14 -12.70
CA LYS A 705 33.43 -42.71 -11.55
C LYS A 705 32.48 -41.48 -11.88
N PHE A 706 32.96 -40.43 -12.55
CA PHE A 706 32.24 -39.21 -12.86
C PHE A 706 32.02 -39.01 -14.35
N GLY A 707 32.32 -40.00 -15.22
CA GLY A 707 32.21 -39.86 -16.69
C GLY A 707 30.80 -39.54 -17.18
N TRP A 708 29.80 -39.96 -16.41
CA TRP A 708 28.39 -39.68 -16.67
C TRP A 708 28.03 -38.20 -16.62
N VAL A 709 28.86 -37.37 -15.95
CA VAL A 709 28.57 -35.91 -15.77
C VAL A 709 28.87 -35.11 -17.02
N PHE A 710 30.11 -35.13 -17.57
CA PHE A 710 30.55 -34.20 -18.64
C PHE A 710 31.06 -34.87 -19.91
N ASP A 711 31.26 -36.18 -19.91
CA ASP A 711 31.82 -36.92 -21.05
C ASP A 711 30.69 -37.61 -21.87
N ASN A 712 29.80 -36.74 -22.43
CA ASN A 712 28.65 -37.18 -23.19
C ASN A 712 28.76 -36.90 -24.68
N GLU A 713 27.91 -37.54 -25.49
CA GLU A 713 27.93 -37.40 -26.97
C GLU A 713 27.37 -36.06 -27.42
N THR A 714 26.38 -35.54 -26.72
CA THR A 714 25.67 -34.29 -27.03
C THR A 714 25.66 -33.36 -25.84
N ASP A 715 25.26 -32.10 -26.03
CA ASP A 715 25.03 -31.15 -24.94
C ASP A 715 23.53 -30.78 -24.86
N GLU A 716 22.87 -31.27 -23.78
CA GLU A 716 21.44 -31.05 -23.54
C GLU A 716 21.14 -29.63 -23.01
N LEU A 717 22.18 -28.87 -22.55
CA LEU A 717 22.04 -27.49 -22.14
C LEU A 717 22.03 -26.55 -23.34
N ASN A 718 21.20 -26.86 -24.32
CA ASN A 718 20.93 -25.99 -25.46
C ASN A 718 19.63 -25.22 -25.20
N PHE A 719 19.75 -23.90 -25.06
CA PHE A 719 18.64 -22.99 -24.82
C PHE A 719 18.24 -22.13 -26.02
N ASN A 720 18.57 -22.61 -27.22
CA ASN A 720 18.31 -21.90 -28.50
C ASN A 720 16.94 -22.21 -29.10
N ASP A 721 16.08 -22.92 -28.43
CA ASP A 721 14.72 -23.20 -28.91
C ASP A 721 13.90 -21.89 -28.87
N GLU A 722 13.41 -21.48 -30.05
CA GLU A 722 12.67 -20.21 -30.21
C GLU A 722 11.28 -20.25 -29.58
N ASP A 723 10.71 -21.44 -29.38
CA ASP A 723 9.38 -21.63 -28.83
C ASP A 723 9.38 -21.74 -27.29
N ILE A 724 10.56 -22.00 -26.71
CA ILE A 724 10.70 -22.18 -25.26
C ILE A 724 11.33 -20.93 -24.62
N ASN A 725 10.57 -20.31 -23.73
CA ASN A 725 11.00 -19.09 -23.02
C ASN A 725 11.20 -19.29 -21.51
N VAL A 726 10.85 -20.46 -20.98
CA VAL A 726 11.01 -20.79 -19.58
C VAL A 726 11.73 -22.12 -19.44
N TYR A 727 12.77 -22.16 -18.64
CA TYR A 727 13.58 -23.36 -18.39
C TYR A 727 13.68 -23.63 -16.90
N GLY A 728 13.43 -24.89 -16.48
CA GLY A 728 13.69 -25.38 -15.14
C GLY A 728 14.83 -26.40 -15.14
N ILE A 729 15.70 -26.36 -14.16
CA ILE A 729 16.80 -27.31 -14.01
C ILE A 729 16.79 -27.80 -12.57
N ASP A 730 16.67 -29.12 -12.43
CA ASP A 730 16.71 -29.78 -11.11
C ASP A 730 18.16 -30.02 -10.68
N GLY A 731 18.55 -29.44 -9.55
CA GLY A 731 19.86 -29.64 -8.97
C GLY A 731 19.93 -30.67 -7.84
N THR A 732 18.82 -31.33 -7.50
CA THR A 732 18.71 -32.16 -6.29
C THR A 732 19.84 -33.16 -6.14
N ASP A 733 19.99 -34.08 -7.09
CA ASP A 733 21.00 -35.14 -7.03
C ASP A 733 22.41 -34.64 -7.35
N LEU A 734 22.51 -33.67 -8.26
CA LEU A 734 23.80 -33.09 -8.68
C LEU A 734 24.46 -32.25 -7.58
N LEU A 735 23.70 -31.53 -6.78
CA LEU A 735 24.21 -30.71 -5.69
C LEU A 735 24.44 -31.49 -4.38
N ALA A 736 23.83 -32.65 -4.25
CA ALA A 736 24.02 -33.50 -3.08
C ALA A 736 25.43 -34.12 -3.02
N ASP A 737 26.07 -34.35 -4.18
CA ASP A 737 27.42 -34.87 -4.27
C ASP A 737 28.47 -33.77 -4.23
N ASN A 738 29.16 -33.61 -3.09
CA ASN A 738 30.19 -32.62 -2.87
C ASN A 738 31.36 -32.69 -3.86
N GLU A 739 31.54 -33.85 -4.55
CA GLU A 739 32.63 -34.03 -5.49
C GLU A 739 32.35 -33.40 -6.87
N ILE A 740 31.07 -33.24 -7.24
CA ILE A 740 30.69 -32.74 -8.55
C ILE A 740 29.93 -31.39 -8.51
N ASN A 741 29.31 -31.03 -7.37
CA ASN A 741 28.39 -29.92 -7.27
C ASN A 741 28.96 -28.57 -7.80
N GLY A 742 30.20 -28.22 -7.45
CA GLY A 742 30.84 -26.98 -7.86
C GLY A 742 31.05 -26.91 -9.38
N ALA A 743 31.51 -27.99 -10.00
CA ALA A 743 31.75 -28.05 -11.45
C ALA A 743 30.43 -28.00 -12.24
N VAL A 744 29.43 -28.74 -11.75
CA VAL A 744 28.10 -28.78 -12.37
C VAL A 744 27.41 -27.42 -12.26
N ALA A 745 27.40 -26.83 -11.07
CA ALA A 745 26.82 -25.51 -10.88
C ALA A 745 27.50 -24.44 -11.76
N HIS A 746 28.84 -24.45 -11.82
CA HIS A 746 29.57 -23.54 -12.70
C HIS A 746 29.17 -23.73 -14.18
N TYR A 747 29.08 -24.96 -14.67
CA TYR A 747 28.72 -25.25 -16.06
C TYR A 747 27.29 -24.81 -16.37
N ILE A 748 26.31 -25.11 -15.53
CA ILE A 748 24.92 -24.72 -15.71
C ILE A 748 24.81 -23.18 -15.75
N LEU A 749 25.40 -22.49 -14.77
CA LEU A 749 25.36 -21.02 -14.72
C LEU A 749 26.07 -20.39 -15.91
N TRP A 750 27.21 -20.93 -16.32
CA TRP A 750 27.89 -20.48 -17.53
C TRP A 750 26.94 -20.51 -18.74
N ARG A 751 26.27 -21.64 -18.99
CA ARG A 751 25.37 -21.81 -20.14
C ARG A 751 24.16 -20.90 -20.07
N ILE A 752 23.63 -20.64 -18.86
CA ILE A 752 22.52 -19.73 -18.61
C ILE A 752 22.94 -18.27 -18.89
N PHE A 753 24.09 -17.85 -18.38
CA PHE A 753 24.53 -16.45 -18.52
C PHE A 753 25.04 -16.11 -19.93
N ASP A 754 25.36 -17.10 -20.75
CA ASP A 754 25.66 -16.87 -22.18
C ASP A 754 24.45 -16.28 -22.94
N LEU A 755 23.23 -16.42 -22.41
CA LEU A 755 22.01 -15.84 -22.99
C LEU A 755 21.74 -14.38 -22.57
N THR A 756 22.59 -13.80 -21.74
CA THR A 756 22.41 -12.40 -21.31
C THR A 756 22.92 -11.43 -22.38
N ASP A 757 22.14 -11.29 -23.46
CA ASP A 757 22.46 -10.50 -24.67
C ASP A 757 21.73 -9.15 -24.74
N GLY A 758 21.01 -8.77 -23.68
CA GLY A 758 20.16 -7.58 -23.60
C GLY A 758 18.67 -7.87 -23.78
N ARG A 759 18.27 -9.14 -23.93
CA ARG A 759 16.88 -9.57 -23.78
C ARG A 759 16.40 -9.41 -22.33
N ARG A 760 15.07 -9.41 -22.08
CA ARG A 760 14.54 -9.52 -20.73
C ARG A 760 14.93 -10.89 -20.16
N PHE A 761 15.63 -10.87 -19.04
CA PHE A 761 16.21 -12.07 -18.44
C PHE A 761 15.93 -12.11 -16.94
N ALA A 762 15.45 -13.24 -16.45
CA ALA A 762 15.32 -13.49 -15.01
C ALA A 762 15.81 -14.90 -14.66
N LEU A 763 16.61 -15.01 -13.60
CA LEU A 763 17.08 -16.26 -13.04
C LEU A 763 16.59 -16.42 -11.60
N PHE A 764 15.73 -17.39 -11.36
CA PHE A 764 15.28 -17.81 -10.05
C PHE A 764 16.14 -18.97 -9.56
N ILE A 765 16.66 -18.88 -8.33
CA ILE A 765 17.46 -19.94 -7.72
C ILE A 765 16.83 -20.29 -6.39
N ASP A 766 16.19 -21.46 -6.31
CA ASP A 766 15.69 -21.97 -5.04
C ASP A 766 16.84 -22.66 -4.27
N GLU A 767 16.87 -22.49 -2.96
CA GLU A 767 17.97 -22.88 -2.06
C GLU A 767 19.34 -22.41 -2.59
N ALA A 768 19.43 -21.14 -2.86
CA ALA A 768 20.60 -20.49 -3.51
C ALA A 768 21.92 -20.84 -2.84
N TRP A 769 21.95 -21.02 -1.52
CA TRP A 769 23.14 -21.38 -0.77
C TRP A 769 23.75 -22.72 -1.19
N ASP A 770 22.94 -23.70 -1.62
CA ASP A 770 23.45 -24.98 -2.14
C ASP A 770 24.20 -24.81 -3.47
N TRP A 771 23.71 -23.90 -4.33
CA TRP A 771 24.34 -23.58 -5.60
C TRP A 771 25.65 -22.78 -5.43
N ILE A 772 25.74 -21.92 -4.41
CA ILE A 772 26.89 -20.99 -4.19
C ILE A 772 27.88 -21.47 -3.13
N ARG A 773 27.80 -22.71 -2.66
CA ARG A 773 28.80 -23.29 -1.72
C ARG A 773 30.21 -23.22 -2.25
N ASN A 774 30.40 -23.46 -3.53
CA ASN A 774 31.72 -23.34 -4.16
C ASN A 774 32.07 -21.87 -4.39
N ARG A 775 33.27 -21.47 -3.98
CA ARG A 775 33.75 -20.08 -4.09
C ARG A 775 33.75 -19.57 -5.53
N VAL A 776 34.12 -20.38 -6.51
CA VAL A 776 34.14 -19.99 -7.92
C VAL A 776 32.74 -19.65 -8.39
N VAL A 777 31.75 -20.45 -8.01
CA VAL A 777 30.33 -20.25 -8.32
C VAL A 777 29.78 -19.00 -7.61
N ALA A 778 30.13 -18.81 -6.32
CA ALA A 778 29.73 -17.65 -5.56
C ALA A 778 30.27 -16.34 -6.17
N ASP A 779 31.56 -16.33 -6.55
CA ASP A 779 32.20 -15.18 -7.21
C ASP A 779 31.55 -14.91 -8.59
N GLU A 780 31.14 -15.92 -9.32
CA GLU A 780 30.45 -15.78 -10.60
C GLU A 780 29.08 -15.15 -10.45
N ILE A 781 28.23 -15.68 -9.55
CA ILE A 781 26.90 -15.10 -9.27
C ILE A 781 27.02 -13.65 -8.83
N PHE A 782 27.95 -13.35 -7.91
CA PHE A 782 28.16 -11.98 -7.46
C PHE A 782 28.60 -11.02 -8.57
N ASN A 783 29.48 -11.47 -9.45
CA ASN A 783 29.88 -10.68 -10.62
C ASN A 783 28.72 -10.47 -11.59
N GLN A 784 27.86 -11.47 -11.74
CA GLN A 784 26.65 -11.34 -12.56
C GLN A 784 25.65 -10.38 -11.90
N GLU A 785 25.40 -10.47 -10.61
CA GLU A 785 24.50 -9.54 -9.89
C GLU A 785 24.87 -8.07 -10.11
N LYS A 786 26.18 -7.76 -10.19
CA LYS A 786 26.66 -6.40 -10.49
C LYS A 786 26.43 -5.97 -11.92
N THR A 787 26.47 -6.90 -12.86
CA THR A 787 26.53 -6.59 -14.30
C THR A 787 25.24 -6.88 -15.04
N ILE A 788 24.41 -7.80 -14.54
CA ILE A 788 23.21 -8.30 -15.21
C ILE A 788 22.18 -7.20 -15.47
N ARG A 789 22.09 -6.21 -14.59
CA ARG A 789 21.21 -5.04 -14.79
C ARG A 789 21.52 -4.30 -16.09
N LYS A 790 22.80 -4.19 -16.49
CA LYS A 790 23.22 -3.56 -17.74
C LYS A 790 22.85 -4.40 -18.97
N LYS A 791 22.45 -5.64 -18.75
CA LYS A 791 22.01 -6.61 -19.75
C LYS A 791 20.51 -6.88 -19.67
N ASN A 792 19.73 -5.95 -19.06
CA ASN A 792 18.28 -6.03 -18.91
C ASN A 792 17.79 -7.29 -18.17
N GLY A 793 18.52 -7.70 -17.13
CA GLY A 793 18.21 -8.91 -16.38
C GLY A 793 18.36 -8.74 -14.88
N PHE A 794 17.90 -9.73 -14.13
CA PHE A 794 18.05 -9.82 -12.67
C PHE A 794 18.03 -11.26 -12.17
N ILE A 795 18.44 -11.44 -10.92
CA ILE A 795 18.50 -12.70 -10.20
C ILE A 795 17.60 -12.65 -8.98
N VAL A 796 16.85 -13.72 -8.74
CA VAL A 796 16.03 -13.93 -7.54
C VAL A 796 16.59 -15.11 -6.77
N LEU A 797 17.13 -14.85 -5.59
CA LEU A 797 17.74 -15.84 -4.71
C LEU A 797 16.77 -16.24 -3.60
N GLY A 798 16.40 -17.51 -3.53
CA GLY A 798 15.58 -18.07 -2.45
C GLY A 798 16.43 -18.82 -1.42
N THR A 799 16.19 -18.58 -0.11
CA THR A 799 16.84 -19.32 0.96
C THR A 799 15.88 -19.63 2.11
N GLN A 800 16.06 -20.77 2.76
CA GLN A 800 15.32 -21.13 3.98
C GLN A 800 16.01 -20.62 5.25
N SER A 801 17.33 -20.49 5.22
CA SER A 801 18.15 -20.17 6.38
C SER A 801 19.03 -18.96 6.09
N VAL A 802 18.91 -17.93 6.92
CA VAL A 802 19.84 -16.79 6.93
C VAL A 802 21.20 -17.22 7.48
N GLU A 803 21.20 -18.21 8.36
CA GLU A 803 22.41 -18.77 8.95
C GLU A 803 23.33 -19.36 7.88
N ASP A 804 22.81 -20.24 7.02
CA ASP A 804 23.59 -20.87 5.96
C ASP A 804 24.14 -19.84 4.97
N PHE A 805 23.32 -18.82 4.68
CA PHE A 805 23.76 -17.73 3.82
C PHE A 805 24.84 -16.86 4.48
N SER A 806 24.79 -16.68 5.81
CA SER A 806 25.79 -15.87 6.54
C SER A 806 27.18 -16.52 6.63
N GLU A 807 27.25 -17.85 6.47
CA GLU A 807 28.52 -18.57 6.43
C GLU A 807 29.32 -18.35 5.13
N ILE A 808 28.66 -17.83 4.10
CA ILE A 808 29.29 -17.53 2.81
C ILE A 808 29.95 -16.14 2.87
N PRO A 809 31.26 -16.02 2.67
CA PRO A 809 31.97 -14.73 2.82
C PRO A 809 31.46 -13.60 1.93
N ILE A 810 30.87 -13.92 0.79
CA ILE A 810 30.33 -12.98 -0.20
C ILE A 810 28.87 -12.54 0.06
N ALA A 811 28.17 -13.19 1.00
CA ALA A 811 26.75 -12.93 1.28
C ALA A 811 26.42 -11.45 1.59
N PRO A 812 27.20 -10.72 2.40
CA PRO A 812 26.91 -9.30 2.63
C PRO A 812 26.93 -8.45 1.35
N ALA A 813 27.76 -8.83 0.39
CA ALA A 813 27.88 -8.13 -0.88
C ALA A 813 26.69 -8.46 -1.82
N ILE A 814 26.19 -9.69 -1.82
CA ILE A 814 24.97 -10.10 -2.51
C ILE A 814 23.74 -9.34 -1.97
N ILE A 815 23.62 -9.23 -0.65
CA ILE A 815 22.51 -8.48 -0.01
C ILE A 815 22.54 -7.00 -0.44
N GLN A 816 23.73 -6.39 -0.52
CA GLN A 816 23.88 -5.00 -0.98
C GLN A 816 23.51 -4.79 -2.45
N GLN A 817 23.58 -5.83 -3.28
CA GLN A 817 23.15 -5.78 -4.69
C GLN A 817 21.67 -6.15 -4.88
N SER A 818 20.95 -6.44 -3.81
CA SER A 818 19.52 -6.73 -3.87
C SER A 818 18.71 -5.44 -3.82
N ALA A 819 17.83 -5.24 -4.79
CA ALA A 819 16.83 -4.14 -4.84
C ALA A 819 15.73 -4.35 -3.80
N ALA A 820 15.38 -5.62 -3.56
CA ALA A 820 14.34 -6.00 -2.62
C ALA A 820 14.74 -7.23 -1.82
N VAL A 821 14.30 -7.27 -0.56
CA VAL A 821 14.35 -8.46 0.29
C VAL A 821 12.92 -8.81 0.68
N LEU A 822 12.46 -10.01 0.31
CA LEU A 822 11.16 -10.55 0.68
C LEU A 822 11.33 -11.49 1.88
N ILE A 823 10.75 -11.14 3.01
CA ILE A 823 10.96 -11.85 4.28
C ILE A 823 9.66 -12.49 4.70
N LEU A 824 9.56 -13.80 4.55
CA LEU A 824 8.45 -14.58 5.02
C LEU A 824 8.59 -14.88 6.53
N ALA A 825 7.48 -15.21 7.16
CA ALA A 825 7.46 -15.55 8.59
C ALA A 825 8.45 -16.68 8.93
N ASN A 826 9.24 -16.45 9.98
CA ASN A 826 10.17 -17.43 10.52
C ASN A 826 10.29 -17.31 12.05
N PRO A 827 9.40 -17.95 12.83
CA PRO A 827 9.41 -17.92 14.28
C PRO A 827 10.71 -18.43 14.93
N LYS A 828 11.59 -19.08 14.16
CA LYS A 828 12.88 -19.61 14.63
C LYS A 828 14.06 -18.70 14.26
N GLY A 829 13.81 -17.58 13.61
CA GLY A 829 14.85 -16.66 13.15
C GLY A 829 15.64 -16.05 14.31
N LYS A 830 16.97 -16.04 14.21
CA LYS A 830 17.85 -15.45 15.24
C LYS A 830 18.11 -13.98 14.94
N LYS A 831 18.03 -13.15 15.99
CA LYS A 831 18.21 -11.70 15.87
C LYS A 831 19.56 -11.31 15.26
N GLU A 832 20.63 -11.98 15.63
CA GLU A 832 21.97 -11.73 15.14
C GLU A 832 22.05 -11.83 13.61
N ASN A 833 21.36 -12.82 13.02
CA ASN A 833 21.36 -13.03 11.57
C ASN A 833 20.43 -12.05 10.85
N TYR A 834 19.23 -11.85 11.35
CA TYR A 834 18.27 -10.95 10.73
C TYR A 834 18.68 -9.48 10.84
N CYS A 835 19.05 -9.00 12.03
CA CYS A 835 19.50 -7.62 12.21
C CYS A 835 20.97 -7.43 11.81
N GLY A 836 21.82 -8.42 12.00
CA GLY A 836 23.24 -8.34 11.67
C GLY A 836 23.53 -8.48 10.17
N VAL A 837 22.98 -9.52 9.53
CA VAL A 837 23.25 -9.87 8.11
C VAL A 837 22.29 -9.13 7.18
N LEU A 838 20.96 -9.28 7.39
CA LEU A 838 19.93 -8.68 6.53
C LEU A 838 19.67 -7.21 6.84
N LYS A 839 20.33 -6.66 7.88
CA LYS A 839 20.16 -5.26 8.31
C LYS A 839 18.70 -4.88 8.57
N LEU A 840 17.94 -5.80 9.21
CA LEU A 840 16.58 -5.50 9.62
C LEU A 840 16.58 -4.60 10.85
N THR A 841 15.56 -3.75 10.95
CA THR A 841 15.25 -3.03 12.18
C THR A 841 14.65 -3.97 13.21
N GLN A 842 14.42 -3.49 14.43
CA GLN A 842 13.80 -4.29 15.49
C GLN A 842 12.38 -4.70 15.11
N GLU A 843 11.60 -3.78 14.56
CA GLU A 843 10.21 -3.99 14.15
C GLU A 843 10.10 -4.92 12.94
N GLU A 844 10.98 -4.78 11.95
CA GLU A 844 11.08 -5.70 10.82
C GLU A 844 11.41 -7.14 11.27
N TYR A 845 12.30 -7.28 12.25
CA TYR A 845 12.64 -8.58 12.84
C TYR A 845 11.46 -9.15 13.63
N GLU A 846 10.79 -8.33 14.46
CA GLU A 846 9.60 -8.75 15.21
C GLU A 846 8.47 -9.19 14.29
N PHE A 847 8.28 -8.54 13.16
CA PHE A 847 7.36 -9.01 12.13
C PHE A 847 7.72 -10.43 11.68
N ALA A 848 8.98 -10.69 11.35
CA ALA A 848 9.43 -11.98 10.83
C ALA A 848 9.21 -13.13 11.84
N ILE A 849 9.42 -12.90 13.14
CA ILE A 849 9.31 -13.95 14.17
C ILE A 849 7.90 -14.10 14.75
N ASN A 850 7.12 -13.03 14.81
CA ASN A 850 5.79 -13.01 15.44
C ASN A 850 4.65 -13.30 14.45
N THR A 851 4.90 -13.20 13.15
CA THR A 851 3.88 -13.50 12.15
C THR A 851 3.64 -15.01 12.07
N ASP A 852 2.36 -15.41 12.11
CA ASP A 852 1.98 -16.80 11.89
C ASP A 852 2.32 -17.21 10.43
N PRO A 853 3.16 -18.25 10.23
CA PRO A 853 3.47 -18.75 8.89
C PRO A 853 2.23 -19.11 8.06
N ALA A 854 1.15 -19.57 8.71
CA ALA A 854 -0.11 -19.93 8.05
C ALA A 854 -0.86 -18.70 7.49
N ALA A 855 -0.50 -17.50 7.90
CA ALA A 855 -1.06 -16.26 7.33
C ALA A 855 -0.47 -15.93 5.96
N TYR A 856 0.63 -16.60 5.54
CA TYR A 856 1.33 -16.38 4.26
C TYR A 856 1.63 -14.91 3.98
N ARG A 857 1.92 -14.14 5.03
CA ARG A 857 2.33 -12.74 4.93
C ARG A 857 3.84 -12.65 4.86
N PHE A 858 4.32 -11.69 4.11
CA PHE A 858 5.74 -11.40 4.01
C PHE A 858 6.00 -9.89 3.98
N LEU A 859 7.15 -9.51 4.50
CA LEU A 859 7.66 -8.15 4.43
C LEU A 859 8.41 -7.96 3.11
N ILE A 860 8.11 -6.89 2.41
CA ILE A 860 8.86 -6.39 1.25
C ILE A 860 9.71 -5.23 1.75
N LYS A 861 11.02 -5.43 1.79
CA LYS A 861 12.00 -4.41 2.15
C LYS A 861 12.72 -3.94 0.90
N LYS A 862 12.54 -2.68 0.53
CA LYS A 862 13.32 -1.95 -0.47
C LYS A 862 14.07 -0.79 0.20
N ALA A 863 14.98 -0.10 -0.52
CA ALA A 863 15.77 0.96 0.08
C ALA A 863 14.92 2.02 0.82
N ASN A 864 13.83 2.48 0.18
CA ASN A 864 12.99 3.57 0.71
C ASN A 864 11.53 3.16 0.94
N GLU A 865 11.23 1.87 0.91
CA GLU A 865 9.85 1.40 1.02
C GLU A 865 9.79 0.12 1.83
N ARG A 866 8.82 0.07 2.74
CA ARG A 866 8.44 -1.10 3.53
C ARG A 866 6.99 -1.41 3.27
N ALA A 867 6.67 -2.67 2.99
CA ALA A 867 5.29 -3.10 2.81
C ALA A 867 5.10 -4.49 3.38
N VAL A 868 4.02 -4.70 4.08
CA VAL A 868 3.55 -6.04 4.43
C VAL A 868 2.52 -6.48 3.39
N ALA A 869 2.71 -7.64 2.81
CA ALA A 869 1.85 -8.14 1.74
C ALA A 869 1.63 -9.65 1.82
N SER A 870 0.68 -10.13 1.06
CA SER A 870 0.42 -11.56 0.83
C SER A 870 -0.04 -11.79 -0.60
N ILE A 871 0.14 -13.02 -1.09
CA ILE A 871 -0.46 -13.45 -2.35
C ILE A 871 -1.91 -13.86 -2.06
N ASN A 872 -2.87 -13.28 -2.78
CA ASN A 872 -4.29 -13.60 -2.60
C ASN A 872 -4.70 -14.84 -3.43
N LEU A 873 -4.30 -16.03 -3.00
CA LEU A 873 -4.55 -17.29 -3.71
C LEU A 873 -5.93 -17.93 -3.42
N ALA A 874 -6.79 -17.29 -2.63
CA ALA A 874 -8.08 -17.85 -2.21
C ALA A 874 -9.02 -18.22 -3.39
N HIS A 875 -8.92 -17.50 -4.50
CA HIS A 875 -9.79 -17.66 -5.67
C HIS A 875 -9.19 -18.48 -6.81
N VAL A 876 -7.89 -18.83 -6.76
CA VAL A 876 -7.21 -19.51 -7.89
C VAL A 876 -7.61 -20.96 -8.10
N GLY A 877 -8.26 -21.58 -7.11
CA GLY A 877 -8.69 -22.98 -7.15
C GLY A 877 -7.59 -23.99 -6.75
N ARG A 878 -8.01 -25.17 -6.30
CA ARG A 878 -7.09 -26.20 -5.76
C ARG A 878 -6.09 -26.70 -6.80
N THR A 879 -6.51 -26.92 -8.03
CA THR A 879 -5.66 -27.45 -9.10
C THR A 879 -4.52 -26.49 -9.41
N ASN A 880 -4.81 -25.19 -9.61
CA ASN A 880 -3.77 -24.19 -9.87
C ASN A 880 -2.83 -24.03 -8.67
N LEU A 881 -3.35 -24.07 -7.44
CA LEU A 881 -2.53 -24.00 -6.23
C LEU A 881 -1.55 -25.20 -6.12
N LYS A 882 -2.00 -26.41 -6.49
CA LYS A 882 -1.15 -27.61 -6.51
C LYS A 882 -0.09 -27.57 -7.64
N ILE A 883 -0.38 -26.91 -8.76
CA ILE A 883 0.59 -26.67 -9.83
C ILE A 883 1.68 -25.71 -9.34
N LEU A 884 1.31 -24.62 -8.65
CA LEU A 884 2.25 -23.66 -8.08
C LEU A 884 3.18 -24.28 -7.02
N SER A 885 2.82 -25.41 -6.45
CA SER A 885 3.61 -26.09 -5.41
C SER A 885 3.56 -27.61 -5.63
N THR A 886 4.53 -28.13 -6.35
CA THR A 886 4.61 -29.57 -6.60
C THR A 886 4.65 -30.35 -5.28
N THR A 887 3.63 -31.16 -5.03
CA THR A 887 3.53 -31.96 -3.81
C THR A 887 4.34 -33.25 -3.95
N LYS A 888 5.12 -33.62 -2.94
CA LYS A 888 6.02 -34.81 -2.97
C LYS A 888 5.33 -36.10 -3.47
N GLY A 889 4.06 -36.31 -3.14
CA GLY A 889 3.32 -37.52 -3.56
C GLY A 889 3.04 -37.63 -5.08
N TYR A 890 3.27 -36.56 -5.84
CA TYR A 890 2.99 -36.55 -7.29
C TYR A 890 4.24 -36.46 -8.16
N ILE A 891 5.42 -36.29 -7.58
CA ILE A 891 6.69 -36.05 -8.30
C ILE A 891 6.91 -37.15 -9.38
N GLU A 892 6.82 -38.44 -9.01
CA GLU A 892 7.02 -39.53 -9.97
C GLU A 892 6.04 -39.51 -11.15
N SER A 893 4.78 -39.12 -10.90
CA SER A 893 3.76 -39.00 -11.95
C SER A 893 4.03 -37.85 -12.88
N ILE A 894 4.50 -36.74 -12.32
CA ILE A 894 4.84 -35.53 -13.09
C ILE A 894 6.12 -35.76 -13.91
N GLU A 895 7.09 -36.48 -13.36
CA GLU A 895 8.30 -36.88 -14.12
C GLU A 895 7.97 -37.76 -15.33
N LYS A 896 7.01 -38.68 -15.20
CA LYS A 896 6.55 -39.49 -16.34
C LYS A 896 5.95 -38.60 -17.43
N ILE A 897 5.14 -37.59 -17.05
CA ILE A 897 4.57 -36.59 -17.98
C ILE A 897 5.70 -35.78 -18.64
N ASN A 898 6.71 -35.36 -17.85
CA ASN A 898 7.85 -34.60 -18.34
C ASN A 898 8.71 -35.38 -19.34
N LYS A 899 9.01 -36.65 -19.04
CA LYS A 899 9.89 -37.52 -19.85
C LYS A 899 9.21 -38.04 -21.13
N ASP A 900 7.88 -37.96 -21.25
CA ASP A 900 7.15 -38.41 -22.47
C ASP A 900 7.28 -37.38 -23.59
N LYS A 901 8.14 -37.72 -24.56
CA LYS A 901 8.40 -36.87 -25.73
C LYS A 901 7.25 -36.83 -26.75
N ASN A 902 6.25 -37.72 -26.64
CA ASN A 902 5.13 -37.79 -27.59
C ASN A 902 4.00 -36.83 -27.22
N LEU A 903 4.00 -36.29 -25.99
CA LEU A 903 2.99 -35.35 -25.53
C LEU A 903 3.34 -33.93 -25.96
N ASN A 904 2.38 -33.28 -26.63
CA ASN A 904 2.46 -31.84 -26.86
C ASN A 904 2.11 -31.04 -25.55
N TYR A 905 2.27 -29.69 -25.61
CA TYR A 905 1.99 -28.83 -24.46
C TYR A 905 0.57 -29.04 -23.89
N GLU A 906 -0.46 -29.01 -24.73
CA GLU A 906 -1.87 -29.13 -24.29
C GLU A 906 -2.14 -30.47 -23.61
N GLN A 907 -1.57 -31.56 -24.16
CA GLN A 907 -1.71 -32.91 -23.59
C GLN A 907 -0.99 -33.03 -22.23
N ARG A 908 0.19 -32.42 -22.08
CA ARG A 908 0.92 -32.37 -20.81
C ARG A 908 0.13 -31.57 -19.77
N LEU A 909 -0.38 -30.41 -20.11
CA LEU A 909 -1.19 -29.57 -19.23
C LEU A 909 -2.48 -30.31 -18.81
N HIS A 910 -3.15 -30.95 -19.75
CA HIS A 910 -4.35 -31.74 -19.46
C HIS A 910 -4.05 -32.91 -18.51
N SER A 911 -2.98 -33.64 -18.74
CA SER A 911 -2.54 -34.74 -17.88
C SER A 911 -2.20 -34.27 -16.48
N LEU A 912 -1.53 -33.11 -16.36
CA LEU A 912 -1.21 -32.49 -15.08
C LEU A 912 -2.46 -32.04 -14.31
N LYS A 913 -3.41 -31.38 -15.00
CA LYS A 913 -4.70 -30.98 -14.41
C LYS A 913 -5.48 -32.20 -13.90
N LYS A 914 -5.60 -33.24 -14.75
CA LYS A 914 -6.30 -34.49 -14.39
C LYS A 914 -5.65 -35.20 -13.19
N LEU A 915 -4.33 -35.22 -13.10
CA LEU A 915 -3.60 -35.76 -11.96
C LEU A 915 -4.00 -35.10 -10.64
N TYR A 916 -4.16 -33.77 -10.65
CA TYR A 916 -4.51 -33.02 -9.45
C TYR A 916 -6.01 -32.94 -9.16
N GLU A 917 -6.87 -33.12 -10.18
CA GLU A 917 -8.33 -33.20 -10.00
C GLU A 917 -8.75 -34.56 -9.42
N ALA A 918 -8.04 -35.64 -9.75
CA ALA A 918 -8.30 -36.97 -9.21
C ALA A 918 -7.90 -37.15 -7.74
N ALA A 919 -7.22 -36.16 -7.15
CA ALA A 919 -6.67 -36.11 -5.81
C ALA A 919 -7.42 -35.11 -4.92
#